data_0883713f749dd9df1caa850f9df27322
#
_entry.id   0883713f749dd9df1caa850f9df27322
#
_cell.length_a   1.000
_cell.length_b   1.000
_cell.length_c   1.000
_cell.angle_alpha   90.00
_cell.angle_beta   90.00
_cell.angle_gamma   90.00
#
_symmetry.space_group_name_H-M   'P 1'
#
loop_
_entity.id
_entity.type
_entity.pdbx_description
1 polymer ?
#
loop_
_entity_poly.entity_id
_entity_poly.type
_entity_poly.pdbx_seq_one_letter_code
_entity_poly.pdbx_strand_id
1 'polypeptide(L)'
;MAGLTEFNNNNSKEMMIAKIRKRDGRIVHFEQSKISNAIYKALVATGKPDYSLAERLGAKVVQKIVQQSEKTIPSVEDAQDIVESILIEEGLSETAKAYILYRHERRKVRDDKMKVLNKKDLDEIDKAFDLNSLRVLAARYLLRDSNNEIIEGPKQMFERVATLVAIADMMHDSSVFTHAGGYTQNIEEADRYYGKLGDFDNKLHIGSFYLNRYHFEAMIRHYIYCAQQGQMKISFKDLLRMIAEGKMAQYEERVREYYNLMVSRDYLPNTPTLMNSGAKLGQLSACFVLDMPDDMAGIMKASTDAAMIFKSGGGVGINYSDLRPEGDIVASTSGVASGPTSFMRIIDTITEVVKQGGKRRGANMGIIEAWHPDIEKFVTAKTKPGVFENFNVSVGIWDDFWKALVSKDGNHKYPLRSPRMKEPMRHIDAQQLVDLIALSAWKSAEPGVIFFDNINKYNPLIGARGGPLRATNPCGEQSLYPYESCNLGSINLANFVKRKADGAYEFDWQRYEQAIRLATRFLDNIIDMNKYPVEEVNVATKETRRIGLGIMGIADLLFLLKIPYDSKDGYEFMNKLAEAVSYLSMDESVAIAKSRGPFPLFKNSDYVKGRIPVAGYYELPRETHTYDWDTLIEKIKKHGIRNSWSSTIAPTGTLSMIADTSNGVEPVFALVYEKRVTVGRFFYADKVFESMLKENGLYSDEILTKIANNYGSVRGLPEIPEWMQRIFVTAIDIHWTDHVMAQAVWQKWISNAIAKTINMPGDVTAEDVKCAYLLSHELGLKGVTVFRDGSRHEQVLHITGQNTGQRAFAVKPSKHVVDYVLNNIKEPYVLEQMQKIFKESDIEDEKSAETMAIPPQEVQSGTKNSASISAIMQHTDMQEDRCPTCNARLIITEGCNVCIECGFSGCGSG
;
A
#
# COMPACT_ATOMS: atom_id res chain seq x y z
N MET A 1 53.84 2.68 10.10
CA MET A 1 53.66 3.87 9.23
C MET A 1 52.26 3.78 8.65
N ALA A 2 51.31 4.34 9.34
CA ALA A 2 49.87 4.14 8.99
C ALA A 2 49.25 5.52 8.75
N GLY A 3 48.82 5.74 7.54
CA GLY A 3 47.79 6.76 7.24
C GLY A 3 48.21 8.01 6.47
N LEU A 4 49.50 8.28 6.28
CA LEU A 4 49.98 9.45 5.53
C LEU A 4 50.77 8.97 4.30
N THR A 5 50.43 9.47 3.10
CA THR A 5 51.24 9.27 1.87
C THR A 5 51.92 10.60 1.49
N GLU A 6 53.21 10.55 1.26
CA GLU A 6 53.99 11.69 0.70
C GLU A 6 53.89 11.67 -0.83
N PHE A 7 53.39 12.77 -1.44
CA PHE A 7 53.54 13.03 -2.86
C PHE A 7 54.61 14.10 -3.08
N ASN A 8 55.62 13.76 -3.83
CA ASN A 8 56.72 14.68 -4.23
C ASN A 8 56.30 15.42 -5.50
N ASN A 9 55.84 16.66 -5.35
CA ASN A 9 55.88 17.65 -6.42
C ASN A 9 56.65 18.87 -5.89
N ASN A 10 57.56 19.37 -6.66
CA ASN A 10 58.49 20.41 -6.29
C ASN A 10 57.81 21.61 -5.63
N ASN A 11 58.23 21.93 -4.39
CA ASN A 11 57.90 23.07 -3.53
C ASN A 11 56.61 22.97 -2.71
N SER A 12 56.64 22.11 -1.75
CA SER A 12 55.95 22.04 -0.46
C SER A 12 55.49 20.59 -0.17
N LYS A 13 55.91 20.04 0.96
CA LYS A 13 55.42 18.74 1.47
C LYS A 13 53.99 18.96 2.02
N GLU A 14 52.99 18.76 1.22
CA GLU A 14 51.59 18.65 1.70
C GLU A 14 51.37 17.22 2.20
N MET A 15 51.30 17.04 3.52
CA MET A 15 50.79 15.80 4.11
C MET A 15 49.29 15.72 3.90
N MET A 16 48.83 14.70 3.18
CA MET A 16 47.41 14.42 2.96
C MET A 16 46.92 13.24 3.79
N ILE A 17 45.68 13.36 4.33
CA ILE A 17 45.00 12.27 5.01
C ILE A 17 44.50 11.29 3.97
N ALA A 18 45.03 10.07 3.94
CA ALA A 18 44.57 9.03 3.01
C ALA A 18 43.38 8.23 3.54
N LYS A 19 43.23 8.11 4.86
CA LYS A 19 42.25 7.21 5.50
C LYS A 19 41.65 7.85 6.74
N ILE A 20 40.39 7.50 6.99
CA ILE A 20 39.63 7.89 8.19
C ILE A 20 38.96 6.64 8.79
N ARG A 21 38.89 6.58 10.12
CA ARG A 21 38.22 5.51 10.85
C ARG A 21 36.76 5.89 11.03
N LYS A 22 35.87 5.06 10.49
CA LYS A 22 34.42 5.16 10.75
C LYS A 22 34.10 4.74 12.20
N ARG A 23 32.89 5.08 12.66
CA ARG A 23 32.40 4.75 14.02
C ARG A 23 32.34 3.25 14.31
N ASP A 24 32.09 2.44 13.25
CA ASP A 24 32.09 0.97 13.29
C ASP A 24 33.51 0.35 13.27
N GLY A 25 34.56 1.19 13.39
CA GLY A 25 35.94 0.76 13.38
C GLY A 25 36.56 0.54 11.98
N ARG A 26 35.75 0.51 10.91
CA ARG A 26 36.27 0.35 9.54
C ARG A 26 37.10 1.55 9.12
N ILE A 27 38.17 1.26 8.45
CA ILE A 27 39.08 2.29 7.89
C ILE A 27 38.71 2.43 6.38
N VAL A 28 38.34 3.64 5.98
CA VAL A 28 37.95 3.96 4.62
C VAL A 28 38.79 5.10 4.06
N HIS A 29 38.71 5.30 2.75
CA HIS A 29 39.35 6.45 2.09
C HIS A 29 38.78 7.76 2.62
N PHE A 30 39.63 8.75 2.85
CA PHE A 30 39.20 10.07 3.31
C PHE A 30 38.75 10.92 2.13
N GLU A 31 37.62 11.64 2.29
CA GLU A 31 37.04 12.54 1.27
C GLU A 31 36.73 13.89 1.91
N GLN A 32 37.56 14.91 1.57
CA GLN A 32 37.37 16.30 2.03
C GLN A 32 35.98 16.85 1.68
N SER A 33 35.45 16.51 0.50
CA SER A 33 34.13 16.98 0.02
C SER A 33 32.99 16.67 0.96
N LYS A 34 33.09 15.59 1.75
CA LYS A 34 32.09 15.26 2.78
C LYS A 34 32.07 16.27 3.92
N ILE A 35 33.23 16.79 4.29
CA ILE A 35 33.34 17.85 5.31
C ILE A 35 32.82 19.17 4.75
N SER A 36 33.25 19.57 3.54
CA SER A 36 32.80 20.80 2.89
C SER A 36 31.29 20.80 2.70
N ASN A 37 30.71 19.68 2.27
CA ASN A 37 29.25 19.55 2.13
C ASN A 37 28.50 19.64 3.47
N ALA A 38 29.08 19.12 4.57
CA ALA A 38 28.47 19.23 5.89
C ALA A 38 28.49 20.68 6.41
N ILE A 39 29.60 21.39 6.21
CA ILE A 39 29.71 22.81 6.52
C ILE A 39 28.76 23.64 5.67
N TYR A 40 28.68 23.38 4.36
CA TYR A 40 27.76 24.07 3.46
C TYR A 40 26.31 23.96 3.89
N LYS A 41 25.87 22.76 4.29
CA LYS A 41 24.50 22.55 4.82
C LYS A 41 24.24 23.40 6.07
N ALA A 42 25.22 23.54 6.96
CA ALA A 42 25.08 24.40 8.12
C ALA A 42 25.06 25.90 7.76
N LEU A 43 25.81 26.32 6.75
CA LEU A 43 25.78 27.68 6.21
C LEU A 43 24.42 27.99 5.57
N VAL A 44 23.89 27.07 4.76
CA VAL A 44 22.54 27.20 4.20
C VAL A 44 21.48 27.32 5.30
N ALA A 45 21.55 26.51 6.35
CA ALA A 45 20.62 26.55 7.48
C ALA A 45 20.65 27.87 8.26
N THR A 46 21.72 28.65 8.12
CA THR A 46 21.87 29.97 8.75
C THR A 46 21.73 31.14 7.77
N GLY A 47 21.18 30.89 6.56
CA GLY A 47 20.94 31.90 5.54
C GLY A 47 22.20 32.46 4.85
N LYS A 48 23.31 31.70 4.92
CA LYS A 48 24.62 32.10 4.30
C LYS A 48 25.10 31.06 3.29
N PRO A 49 24.40 30.82 2.17
CA PRO A 49 24.73 29.77 1.20
C PRO A 49 25.99 30.12 0.39
N ASP A 50 27.18 29.83 0.95
CA ASP A 50 28.46 30.06 0.30
C ASP A 50 29.26 28.75 0.25
N TYR A 51 29.26 28.08 -0.92
CA TYR A 51 29.99 26.82 -1.11
C TYR A 51 31.51 27.03 -1.14
N SER A 52 31.99 28.16 -1.65
CA SER A 52 33.43 28.46 -1.70
C SER A 52 34.00 28.70 -0.29
N LEU A 53 33.21 29.31 0.60
CA LEU A 53 33.52 29.39 2.01
C LEU A 53 33.56 28.00 2.67
N ALA A 54 32.59 27.14 2.37
CA ALA A 54 32.57 25.78 2.88
C ALA A 54 33.79 24.95 2.45
N GLU A 55 34.25 25.10 1.21
CA GLU A 55 35.47 24.44 0.72
C GLU A 55 36.71 24.95 1.44
N ARG A 56 36.88 26.27 1.62
CA ARG A 56 37.98 26.87 2.35
C ARG A 56 38.04 26.39 3.81
N LEU A 57 36.85 26.36 4.47
CA LEU A 57 36.74 25.86 5.84
C LEU A 57 37.02 24.36 5.92
N GLY A 58 36.54 23.60 4.94
CA GLY A 58 36.85 22.18 4.80
C GLY A 58 38.35 21.89 4.67
N ALA A 59 39.07 22.71 3.89
CA ALA A 59 40.53 22.62 3.76
C ALA A 59 41.22 22.93 5.11
N LYS A 60 40.80 23.96 5.86
CA LYS A 60 41.32 24.27 7.19
C LYS A 60 41.10 23.12 8.19
N VAL A 61 39.91 22.49 8.14
CA VAL A 61 39.62 21.30 8.95
C VAL A 61 40.62 20.17 8.63
N VAL A 62 40.86 19.89 7.35
CA VAL A 62 41.83 18.88 6.92
C VAL A 62 43.24 19.19 7.45
N GLN A 63 43.70 20.44 7.31
CA GLN A 63 45.02 20.86 7.85
C GLN A 63 45.14 20.65 9.37
N LYS A 64 44.08 20.99 10.12
CA LYS A 64 44.04 20.83 11.59
C LYS A 64 44.00 19.34 11.99
N ILE A 65 43.30 18.48 11.23
CA ILE A 65 43.29 17.03 11.42
C ILE A 65 44.72 16.48 11.19
N VAL A 66 45.42 16.90 10.14
CA VAL A 66 46.81 16.49 9.85
C VAL A 66 47.74 16.84 11.01
N GLN A 67 47.65 18.07 11.53
CA GLN A 67 48.44 18.55 12.65
C GLN A 67 48.20 17.76 13.95
N GLN A 68 46.98 17.36 14.22
CA GLN A 68 46.61 16.65 15.46
C GLN A 68 46.80 15.14 15.38
N SER A 69 46.87 14.56 14.17
CA SER A 69 46.84 13.11 13.93
C SER A 69 48.18 12.53 13.46
N GLU A 70 49.31 13.12 13.82
CA GLU A 70 50.67 12.74 13.32
C GLU A 70 51.01 11.22 13.42
N LYS A 71 50.32 10.45 14.30
CA LYS A 71 50.59 9.03 14.53
C LYS A 71 49.39 8.10 14.50
N THR A 72 48.19 8.63 14.34
CA THR A 72 46.93 7.83 14.40
C THR A 72 46.03 8.14 13.24
N ILE A 73 45.24 7.13 12.76
CA ILE A 73 44.19 7.35 11.78
C ILE A 73 43.06 8.11 12.48
N PRO A 74 42.71 9.33 12.04
CA PRO A 74 41.64 10.13 12.67
C PRO A 74 40.28 9.43 12.56
N SER A 75 39.44 9.63 13.55
CA SER A 75 38.03 9.17 13.53
C SER A 75 37.09 10.21 12.90
N VAL A 76 35.90 9.79 12.53
CA VAL A 76 34.85 10.73 12.08
C VAL A 76 34.46 11.70 13.20
N GLU A 77 34.53 11.29 14.46
CA GLU A 77 34.25 12.17 15.61
C GLU A 77 35.28 13.27 15.71
N ASP A 78 36.58 12.93 15.63
CA ASP A 78 37.67 13.92 15.67
C ASP A 78 37.51 14.96 14.56
N ALA A 79 37.13 14.51 13.34
CA ALA A 79 36.88 15.42 12.24
C ALA A 79 35.69 16.36 12.52
N GLN A 80 34.64 15.87 13.16
CA GLN A 80 33.44 16.67 13.49
C GLN A 80 33.76 17.69 14.61
N ASP A 81 34.51 17.31 15.62
CA ASP A 81 34.90 18.20 16.70
C ASP A 81 35.80 19.35 16.18
N ILE A 82 36.68 19.04 15.21
CA ILE A 82 37.51 20.05 14.52
C ILE A 82 36.65 20.98 13.66
N VAL A 83 35.60 20.48 12.98
CA VAL A 83 34.66 21.34 12.23
C VAL A 83 33.99 22.34 13.18
N GLU A 84 33.51 21.91 14.34
CA GLU A 84 32.91 22.77 15.35
C GLU A 84 33.86 23.86 15.80
N SER A 85 35.10 23.47 16.11
CA SER A 85 36.18 24.39 16.53
C SER A 85 36.50 25.44 15.45
N ILE A 86 36.66 25.02 14.18
CA ILE A 86 36.95 25.91 13.06
C ILE A 86 35.80 26.90 12.81
N LEU A 87 34.54 26.45 12.88
CA LEU A 87 33.38 27.34 12.70
C LEU A 87 33.31 28.41 13.80
N ILE A 88 33.70 28.08 15.04
CA ILE A 88 33.75 29.01 16.15
C ILE A 88 34.97 29.98 15.98
N GLU A 89 36.15 29.50 15.64
CA GLU A 89 37.38 30.26 15.41
C GLU A 89 37.23 31.29 14.29
N GLU A 90 36.42 30.95 13.23
CA GLU A 90 36.16 31.82 12.10
C GLU A 90 34.99 32.82 12.38
N GLY A 91 34.48 32.87 13.61
CA GLY A 91 33.41 33.81 14.01
C GLY A 91 32.02 33.45 13.51
N LEU A 92 31.84 32.20 13.01
CA LEU A 92 30.58 31.67 12.52
C LEU A 92 29.77 30.98 13.60
N SER A 93 29.59 31.63 14.75
CA SER A 93 28.97 31.03 15.95
C SER A 93 27.54 30.51 15.73
N GLU A 94 26.73 31.19 14.93
CA GLU A 94 25.37 30.70 14.54
C GLU A 94 25.46 29.43 13.70
N THR A 95 26.36 29.38 12.71
CA THR A 95 26.61 28.21 11.88
C THR A 95 27.18 27.05 12.68
N ALA A 96 28.09 27.33 13.64
CA ALA A 96 28.56 26.32 14.56
C ALA A 96 27.45 25.74 15.42
N LYS A 97 26.56 26.58 15.97
CA LYS A 97 25.36 26.14 16.72
C LYS A 97 24.44 25.28 15.88
N ALA A 98 24.14 25.68 14.65
CA ALA A 98 23.34 24.89 13.72
C ALA A 98 23.98 23.54 13.41
N TYR A 99 25.29 23.50 13.20
CA TYR A 99 26.06 22.28 12.97
C TYR A 99 25.99 21.32 14.17
N ILE A 100 26.21 21.83 15.39
CA ILE A 100 26.21 21.06 16.66
C ILE A 100 24.79 20.48 16.88
N LEU A 101 23.74 21.28 16.72
CA LEU A 101 22.36 20.82 16.86
C LEU A 101 22.02 19.72 15.84
N TYR A 102 22.37 19.92 14.57
CA TYR A 102 22.18 18.94 13.52
C TYR A 102 22.93 17.62 13.82
N ARG A 103 24.19 17.71 14.29
CA ARG A 103 24.99 16.54 14.70
C ARG A 103 24.31 15.79 15.86
N HIS A 104 23.82 16.52 16.86
CA HIS A 104 23.12 15.94 18.00
C HIS A 104 21.84 15.19 17.59
N GLU A 105 20.99 15.82 16.77
CA GLU A 105 19.78 15.20 16.24
C GLU A 105 20.08 13.93 15.43
N ARG A 106 21.06 14.01 14.53
CA ARG A 106 21.50 12.85 13.73
C ARG A 106 22.03 11.72 14.61
N ARG A 107 22.71 12.03 15.69
CA ARG A 107 23.16 11.04 16.66
C ARG A 107 21.99 10.39 17.36
N LYS A 108 21.04 11.17 17.85
CA LYS A 108 19.82 10.70 18.51
C LYS A 108 19.02 9.77 17.59
N VAL A 109 18.74 10.20 16.35
CA VAL A 109 18.03 9.36 15.37
C VAL A 109 18.76 8.04 15.12
N ARG A 110 20.08 8.05 14.99
CA ARG A 110 20.88 6.83 14.82
C ARG A 110 20.77 5.90 16.04
N ASP A 111 20.91 6.45 17.24
CA ASP A 111 20.85 5.68 18.48
C ASP A 111 19.45 5.08 18.68
N ASP A 112 18.39 5.82 18.34
CA ASP A 112 17.02 5.32 18.32
C ASP A 112 16.82 4.22 17.28
N LYS A 113 17.39 4.35 16.06
CA LYS A 113 17.36 3.27 15.05
C LYS A 113 18.05 2.00 15.56
N MET A 114 19.21 2.13 16.20
CA MET A 114 19.93 0.99 16.78
C MET A 114 19.10 0.29 17.86
N LYS A 115 18.44 1.06 18.74
CA LYS A 115 17.54 0.51 19.76
C LYS A 115 16.37 -0.23 19.11
N VAL A 116 15.69 0.38 18.14
CA VAL A 116 14.52 -0.19 17.44
C VAL A 116 14.86 -1.52 16.76
N LEU A 117 16.06 -1.62 16.16
CA LEU A 117 16.50 -2.82 15.45
C LEU A 117 17.27 -3.82 16.34
N ASN A 118 17.48 -3.49 17.62
CA ASN A 118 18.34 -4.26 18.53
C ASN A 118 19.75 -4.54 17.93
N LYS A 119 20.34 -3.54 17.25
CA LYS A 119 21.62 -3.63 16.58
C LYS A 119 22.68 -2.75 17.26
N LYS A 120 23.93 -3.21 17.25
CA LYS A 120 25.09 -2.42 17.73
C LYS A 120 25.58 -1.42 16.68
N ASP A 121 25.33 -1.68 15.39
CA ASP A 121 25.65 -0.79 14.27
C ASP A 121 24.61 -0.90 13.17
N LEU A 122 24.47 0.17 12.38
CA LEU A 122 23.51 0.27 11.29
C LEU A 122 24.19 0.05 9.93
N ASP A 123 23.68 -0.86 9.13
CA ASP A 123 24.09 -1.00 7.74
C ASP A 123 23.55 0.14 6.85
N GLU A 124 23.89 0.14 5.56
CA GLU A 124 23.48 1.22 4.65
C GLU A 124 21.96 1.21 4.40
N ILE A 125 21.33 0.04 4.47
CA ILE A 125 19.87 -0.08 4.31
C ILE A 125 19.16 0.47 5.55
N ASP A 126 19.61 0.13 6.77
CA ASP A 126 19.09 0.69 8.02
C ASP A 126 19.15 2.23 8.02
N LYS A 127 20.24 2.79 7.48
CA LYS A 127 20.43 4.25 7.39
C LYS A 127 19.48 4.90 6.40
N ALA A 128 19.15 4.21 5.28
CA ALA A 128 18.30 4.72 4.20
C ALA A 128 16.82 4.81 4.58
N PHE A 129 16.34 3.97 5.52
CA PHE A 129 14.99 4.04 6.04
C PHE A 129 14.86 5.11 7.13
N ASP A 130 13.74 5.81 7.17
CA ASP A 130 13.40 6.70 8.28
C ASP A 130 13.10 5.90 9.56
N LEU A 131 13.00 6.59 10.71
CA LEU A 131 12.81 5.92 12.00
C LEU A 131 11.41 5.29 12.12
N ASN A 132 10.38 5.90 11.54
CA ASN A 132 9.02 5.37 11.61
C ASN A 132 8.88 4.10 10.76
N SER A 133 9.41 4.11 9.54
CA SER A 133 9.49 2.89 8.70
C SER A 133 10.20 1.75 9.44
N LEU A 134 11.32 2.02 10.12
CA LEU A 134 12.03 0.99 10.90
C LEU A 134 11.22 0.50 12.10
N ARG A 135 10.47 1.36 12.79
CA ARG A 135 9.56 0.95 13.87
C ARG A 135 8.47 0.01 13.35
N VAL A 136 7.87 0.34 12.22
CA VAL A 136 6.85 -0.51 11.57
C VAL A 136 7.46 -1.86 11.18
N LEU A 137 8.63 -1.87 10.55
CA LEU A 137 9.33 -3.10 10.17
C LEU A 137 9.67 -3.95 11.40
N ALA A 138 10.25 -3.35 12.43
CA ALA A 138 10.63 -4.04 13.67
C ALA A 138 9.42 -4.61 14.43
N ALA A 139 8.31 -3.86 14.47
CA ALA A 139 7.12 -4.28 15.20
C ALA A 139 6.39 -5.46 14.54
N ARG A 140 6.36 -5.52 13.21
CA ARG A 140 5.48 -6.46 12.49
C ARG A 140 6.20 -7.43 11.54
N TYR A 141 7.28 -7.02 10.86
CA TYR A 141 7.81 -7.72 9.68
C TYR A 141 9.08 -8.53 9.94
N LEU A 142 9.98 -8.01 10.79
CA LEU A 142 11.24 -8.68 11.03
C LEU A 142 11.05 -9.98 11.81
N LEU A 143 11.83 -10.99 11.45
CA LEU A 143 11.80 -12.29 12.13
C LEU A 143 12.33 -12.16 13.56
N ARG A 144 11.75 -12.97 14.45
CA ARG A 144 12.10 -13.04 15.86
C ARG A 144 12.41 -14.49 16.24
N ASP A 145 13.25 -14.66 17.25
CA ASP A 145 13.56 -15.95 17.84
C ASP A 145 12.46 -16.39 18.85
N SER A 146 12.73 -17.51 19.56
CA SER A 146 11.86 -18.04 20.62
C SER A 146 11.71 -17.12 21.84
N ASN A 147 12.61 -16.18 22.03
CA ASN A 147 12.60 -15.20 23.12
C ASN A 147 11.95 -13.88 22.70
N ASN A 148 11.38 -13.84 21.48
CA ASN A 148 10.78 -12.65 20.87
C ASN A 148 11.80 -11.54 20.51
N GLU A 149 13.11 -11.87 20.45
CA GLU A 149 14.16 -10.96 20.02
C GLU A 149 14.27 -10.91 18.50
N ILE A 150 14.51 -9.70 17.94
CA ILE A 150 14.69 -9.50 16.50
C ILE A 150 16.01 -10.16 16.06
N ILE A 151 15.93 -11.04 15.05
CA ILE A 151 17.09 -11.80 14.54
C ILE A 151 17.52 -11.41 13.12
N GLU A 152 16.83 -10.47 12.48
CA GLU A 152 17.17 -9.95 11.15
C GLU A 152 16.98 -8.44 11.08
N GLY A 153 17.65 -7.77 10.16
CA GLY A 153 17.38 -6.39 9.79
C GLY A 153 16.59 -6.29 8.49
N PRO A 154 16.22 -5.07 8.05
CA PRO A 154 15.56 -4.84 6.77
C PRO A 154 16.31 -5.46 5.59
N LYS A 155 17.63 -5.37 5.56
CA LYS A 155 18.47 -5.96 4.52
C LYS A 155 18.21 -7.45 4.38
N GLN A 156 18.31 -8.22 5.46
CA GLN A 156 18.12 -9.67 5.46
C GLN A 156 16.68 -10.05 5.12
N MET A 157 15.71 -9.26 5.58
CA MET A 157 14.30 -9.44 5.21
C MET A 157 14.11 -9.37 3.69
N PHE A 158 14.62 -8.33 3.03
CA PHE A 158 14.49 -8.19 1.58
C PHE A 158 15.30 -9.25 0.81
N GLU A 159 16.47 -9.64 1.33
CA GLU A 159 17.28 -10.73 0.75
C GLU A 159 16.51 -12.06 0.76
N ARG A 160 15.90 -12.46 1.90
CA ARG A 160 15.15 -13.72 1.96
C ARG A 160 13.90 -13.73 1.08
N VAL A 161 13.23 -12.58 0.95
CA VAL A 161 12.07 -12.43 0.06
C VAL A 161 12.49 -12.56 -1.40
N ALA A 162 13.50 -11.81 -1.82
CA ALA A 162 14.00 -11.82 -3.19
C ALA A 162 14.52 -13.22 -3.59
N THR A 163 15.24 -13.89 -2.69
CA THR A 163 15.76 -15.25 -2.91
C THR A 163 14.62 -16.24 -3.10
N LEU A 164 13.57 -16.22 -2.25
CA LEU A 164 12.43 -17.11 -2.42
C LEU A 164 11.76 -16.94 -3.78
N VAL A 165 11.53 -15.70 -4.18
CA VAL A 165 10.81 -15.38 -5.42
C VAL A 165 11.64 -15.79 -6.65
N ALA A 166 12.96 -15.60 -6.63
CA ALA A 166 13.85 -15.97 -7.73
C ALA A 166 14.00 -17.50 -7.90
N ILE A 167 13.75 -18.30 -6.86
CA ILE A 167 13.71 -19.77 -7.00
C ILE A 167 12.71 -20.20 -8.07
N ALA A 168 11.56 -19.52 -8.19
CA ALA A 168 10.58 -19.83 -9.23
C ALA A 168 11.15 -19.59 -10.63
N ASP A 169 11.89 -18.49 -10.86
CA ASP A 169 12.56 -18.26 -12.15
C ASP A 169 13.59 -19.36 -12.46
N MET A 170 14.42 -19.72 -11.48
CA MET A 170 15.40 -20.79 -11.59
C MET A 170 14.76 -22.15 -11.93
N MET A 171 13.63 -22.45 -11.28
CA MET A 171 12.93 -23.73 -11.52
C MET A 171 12.21 -23.78 -12.87
N HIS A 172 11.96 -22.65 -13.48
CA HIS A 172 11.42 -22.55 -14.84
C HIS A 172 12.53 -22.37 -15.91
N ASP A 173 13.80 -22.62 -15.57
CA ASP A 173 14.88 -22.68 -16.54
C ASP A 173 14.59 -23.74 -17.61
N SER A 174 14.88 -23.42 -18.87
CA SER A 174 14.59 -24.30 -20.01
C SER A 174 15.34 -25.64 -19.96
N SER A 175 16.43 -25.74 -19.21
CA SER A 175 17.15 -27.01 -18.98
C SER A 175 16.45 -27.88 -17.93
N VAL A 176 15.64 -27.31 -17.07
CA VAL A 176 14.96 -27.97 -15.94
C VAL A 176 13.49 -28.23 -16.22
N PHE A 177 12.83 -27.30 -16.91
CA PHE A 177 11.37 -27.22 -17.04
C PHE A 177 10.90 -27.17 -18.49
N THR A 178 9.67 -27.66 -18.73
CA THR A 178 8.90 -27.41 -19.96
C THR A 178 7.41 -27.39 -19.67
N HIS A 179 6.71 -26.40 -20.19
CA HIS A 179 5.26 -26.30 -20.03
C HIS A 179 4.48 -27.32 -20.88
N ALA A 180 5.12 -27.89 -21.90
CA ALA A 180 4.50 -28.89 -22.77
C ALA A 180 4.24 -30.22 -22.07
N GLY A 181 4.92 -30.50 -20.96
CA GLY A 181 4.84 -31.78 -20.25
C GLY A 181 5.57 -32.90 -20.95
N GLY A 182 5.24 -34.15 -20.64
CA GLY A 182 5.76 -35.36 -21.29
C GLY A 182 6.92 -36.01 -20.54
N TYR A 183 7.29 -35.54 -19.35
CA TYR A 183 8.33 -36.15 -18.53
C TYR A 183 7.74 -36.80 -17.29
N THR A 184 8.30 -37.95 -16.89
CA THR A 184 7.93 -38.63 -15.65
C THR A 184 9.09 -38.60 -14.69
N GLN A 185 8.86 -38.07 -13.49
CA GLN A 185 9.86 -37.97 -12.42
C GLN A 185 9.41 -38.75 -11.18
N ASN A 186 10.36 -39.21 -10.38
CA ASN A 186 10.09 -39.87 -9.11
C ASN A 186 9.75 -38.85 -8.03
N ILE A 187 8.45 -38.64 -7.81
CA ILE A 187 7.92 -37.69 -6.80
C ILE A 187 8.28 -38.12 -5.38
N GLU A 188 8.28 -39.45 -5.07
CA GLU A 188 8.63 -39.94 -3.75
C GLU A 188 10.10 -39.65 -3.39
N GLU A 189 10.99 -39.55 -4.39
CA GLU A 189 12.38 -39.16 -4.17
C GLU A 189 12.41 -37.70 -3.66
N ALA A 190 11.68 -36.79 -4.31
CA ALA A 190 11.61 -35.39 -3.89
C ALA A 190 10.95 -35.25 -2.51
N ASP A 191 9.87 -35.98 -2.25
CA ASP A 191 9.13 -35.95 -0.98
C ASP A 191 9.99 -36.32 0.23
N ARG A 192 10.91 -37.30 0.07
CA ARG A 192 11.85 -37.71 1.13
C ARG A 192 12.74 -36.57 1.65
N TYR A 193 12.93 -35.50 0.86
CA TYR A 193 13.73 -34.36 1.29
C TYR A 193 13.02 -33.47 2.32
N TYR A 194 11.69 -33.58 2.49
CA TYR A 194 11.00 -32.91 3.61
C TYR A 194 11.53 -33.34 4.98
N GLY A 195 11.96 -34.60 5.12
CA GLY A 195 12.61 -35.08 6.33
C GLY A 195 14.04 -34.56 6.56
N LYS A 196 14.62 -33.84 5.58
CA LYS A 196 16.04 -33.40 5.57
C LYS A 196 16.19 -31.89 5.46
N LEU A 197 15.16 -31.09 5.71
CA LEU A 197 15.23 -29.63 5.54
C LEU A 197 16.39 -28.99 6.30
N GLY A 198 16.69 -29.49 7.51
CA GLY A 198 17.83 -29.03 8.32
C GLY A 198 19.19 -29.32 7.69
N ASP A 199 19.32 -30.39 6.90
CA ASP A 199 20.60 -30.77 6.27
C ASP A 199 20.98 -29.79 5.15
N PHE A 200 20.00 -29.07 4.58
CA PHE A 200 20.18 -28.13 3.48
C PHE A 200 20.12 -26.67 3.92
N ASP A 201 19.91 -26.39 5.22
CA ASP A 201 19.82 -25.04 5.76
C ASP A 201 21.12 -24.27 5.50
N ASN A 202 21.05 -23.19 4.69
CA ASN A 202 22.18 -22.37 4.28
C ASN A 202 23.36 -23.13 3.61
N LYS A 203 23.09 -24.25 2.94
CA LYS A 203 24.12 -25.03 2.20
C LYS A 203 24.02 -24.87 0.67
N LEU A 204 22.84 -24.62 0.16
CA LEU A 204 22.62 -24.32 -1.25
C LEU A 204 22.57 -22.81 -1.44
N HIS A 205 22.99 -22.35 -2.63
CA HIS A 205 22.99 -20.91 -2.93
C HIS A 205 22.74 -20.63 -4.41
N ILE A 206 22.16 -19.47 -4.68
CA ILE A 206 22.04 -18.88 -6.02
C ILE A 206 23.06 -17.74 -6.07
N GLY A 207 24.21 -17.96 -6.71
CA GLY A 207 25.31 -16.99 -6.64
C GLY A 207 25.75 -16.75 -5.22
N SER A 208 25.65 -15.51 -4.72
CA SER A 208 25.99 -15.11 -3.34
C SER A 208 24.86 -15.27 -2.32
N PHE A 209 23.64 -15.66 -2.74
CA PHE A 209 22.47 -15.74 -1.88
C PHE A 209 22.21 -17.17 -1.41
N TYR A 210 22.28 -17.38 -0.10
CA TYR A 210 22.07 -18.70 0.50
C TYR A 210 20.58 -19.01 0.68
N LEU A 211 20.22 -20.28 0.42
CA LEU A 211 18.88 -20.82 0.63
C LEU A 211 18.76 -21.34 2.07
N ASN A 212 17.85 -20.78 2.84
CA ASN A 212 17.50 -21.37 4.13
C ASN A 212 16.56 -22.57 3.97
N ARG A 213 16.29 -23.31 5.04
CA ARG A 213 15.42 -24.49 5.05
C ARG A 213 14.02 -24.26 4.49
N TYR A 214 13.47 -23.06 4.61
CA TYR A 214 12.11 -22.73 4.13
C TYR A 214 12.10 -22.37 2.64
N HIS A 215 13.18 -21.81 2.12
CA HIS A 215 13.42 -21.72 0.68
C HIS A 215 13.48 -23.10 0.03
N PHE A 216 14.20 -23.99 0.68
CA PHE A 216 14.32 -25.39 0.24
C PHE A 216 12.98 -26.13 0.28
N GLU A 217 12.18 -25.96 1.37
CA GLU A 217 10.81 -26.49 1.46
C GLU A 217 9.92 -26.02 0.31
N ALA A 218 9.95 -24.72 -0.02
CA ALA A 218 9.18 -24.16 -1.13
C ALA A 218 9.61 -24.74 -2.48
N MET A 219 10.91 -24.94 -2.68
CA MET A 219 11.46 -25.54 -3.88
C MET A 219 11.00 -27.01 -4.05
N ILE A 220 11.01 -27.83 -2.99
CA ILE A 220 10.48 -29.19 -3.01
C ILE A 220 9.00 -29.19 -3.43
N ARG A 221 8.19 -28.37 -2.77
CA ARG A 221 6.75 -28.27 -3.02
C ARG A 221 6.45 -27.91 -4.48
N HIS A 222 7.13 -26.91 -5.01
CA HIS A 222 6.94 -26.48 -6.40
C HIS A 222 7.45 -27.53 -7.39
N TYR A 223 8.59 -28.18 -7.12
CA TYR A 223 9.08 -29.29 -7.93
C TYR A 223 8.06 -30.43 -8.05
N ILE A 224 7.52 -30.89 -6.91
CA ILE A 224 6.50 -31.94 -6.87
C ILE A 224 5.28 -31.56 -7.70
N TYR A 225 4.78 -30.33 -7.55
CA TYR A 225 3.66 -29.83 -8.34
C TYR A 225 3.94 -29.88 -9.85
N CYS A 226 5.08 -29.38 -10.31
CA CYS A 226 5.46 -29.41 -11.72
C CYS A 226 5.73 -30.85 -12.23
N ALA A 227 6.32 -31.73 -11.42
CA ALA A 227 6.57 -33.11 -11.74
C ALA A 227 5.25 -33.89 -11.92
N GLN A 228 4.24 -33.62 -11.09
CA GLN A 228 2.88 -34.19 -11.25
C GLN A 228 2.22 -33.81 -12.58
N GLN A 229 2.58 -32.63 -13.12
CA GLN A 229 2.11 -32.16 -14.44
C GLN A 229 3.02 -32.67 -15.59
N GLY A 230 4.03 -33.47 -15.29
CA GLY A 230 4.99 -33.96 -16.28
C GLY A 230 5.95 -32.91 -16.84
N GLN A 231 6.09 -31.78 -16.16
CA GLN A 231 6.80 -30.59 -16.64
C GLN A 231 8.29 -30.54 -16.25
N MET A 232 8.72 -31.37 -15.30
CA MET A 232 10.13 -31.43 -14.87
C MET A 232 10.94 -32.34 -15.77
N LYS A 233 11.98 -31.80 -16.43
CA LYS A 233 12.87 -32.54 -17.34
C LYS A 233 13.88 -33.41 -16.62
N ILE A 234 14.29 -33.02 -15.41
CA ILE A 234 15.34 -33.65 -14.62
C ILE A 234 14.83 -34.09 -13.24
N SER A 235 15.53 -35.04 -12.60
CA SER A 235 15.19 -35.44 -11.23
C SER A 235 15.47 -34.34 -10.21
N PHE A 236 14.82 -34.42 -9.05
CA PHE A 236 15.09 -33.42 -7.98
C PHE A 236 16.54 -33.47 -7.51
N LYS A 237 17.13 -34.69 -7.45
CA LYS A 237 18.54 -34.90 -7.14
C LYS A 237 19.48 -34.22 -8.15
N ASP A 238 19.16 -34.30 -9.44
CA ASP A 238 19.95 -33.61 -10.47
C ASP A 238 19.86 -32.10 -10.39
N LEU A 239 18.67 -31.58 -10.08
CA LEU A 239 18.48 -30.16 -9.80
C LEU A 239 19.36 -29.69 -8.63
N LEU A 240 19.37 -30.44 -7.52
CA LEU A 240 20.22 -30.13 -6.37
C LEU A 240 21.71 -30.13 -6.73
N ARG A 241 22.13 -31.11 -7.55
CA ARG A 241 23.49 -31.18 -8.06
C ARG A 241 23.85 -29.95 -8.92
N MET A 242 22.95 -29.55 -9.83
CA MET A 242 23.15 -28.35 -10.66
C MET A 242 23.30 -27.09 -9.82
N ILE A 243 22.50 -26.93 -8.77
CA ILE A 243 22.60 -25.80 -7.83
C ILE A 243 23.94 -25.84 -7.09
N ALA A 244 24.33 -26.99 -6.54
CA ALA A 244 25.59 -27.18 -5.82
C ALA A 244 26.83 -26.95 -6.68
N GLU A 245 26.78 -27.31 -7.98
CA GLU A 245 27.83 -27.07 -8.98
C GLU A 245 27.83 -25.63 -9.51
N GLY A 246 26.95 -24.74 -9.03
CA GLY A 246 26.87 -23.35 -9.46
C GLY A 246 26.26 -23.13 -10.85
N LYS A 247 25.67 -24.14 -11.47
CA LYS A 247 25.06 -24.05 -12.82
C LYS A 247 23.82 -23.15 -12.86
N MET A 248 23.31 -22.75 -11.70
CA MET A 248 22.16 -21.85 -11.55
C MET A 248 22.57 -20.44 -11.08
N ALA A 249 23.88 -20.14 -11.06
CA ALA A 249 24.38 -18.85 -10.57
C ALA A 249 23.92 -17.64 -11.41
N GLN A 250 23.54 -17.83 -12.68
CA GLN A 250 22.98 -16.76 -13.53
C GLN A 250 21.70 -16.15 -12.95
N TYR A 251 20.98 -16.87 -12.07
CA TYR A 251 19.78 -16.35 -11.41
C TYR A 251 20.10 -15.41 -10.22
N GLU A 252 21.39 -15.22 -9.88
CA GLU A 252 21.80 -14.19 -8.91
C GLU A 252 21.36 -12.79 -9.35
N GLU A 253 21.46 -12.48 -10.64
CA GLU A 253 21.00 -11.20 -11.17
C GLU A 253 19.51 -11.00 -10.91
N ARG A 254 18.69 -12.04 -11.07
CA ARG A 254 17.25 -11.99 -10.78
C ARG A 254 16.97 -11.73 -9.29
N VAL A 255 17.74 -12.38 -8.39
CA VAL A 255 17.65 -12.08 -6.94
C VAL A 255 17.96 -10.61 -6.67
N ARG A 256 19.04 -10.07 -7.30
CA ARG A 256 19.43 -8.67 -7.13
C ARG A 256 18.39 -7.68 -7.68
N GLU A 257 17.78 -7.97 -8.81
CA GLU A 257 16.70 -7.14 -9.38
C GLU A 257 15.52 -7.06 -8.41
N TYR A 258 15.02 -8.19 -7.89
CA TYR A 258 13.94 -8.20 -6.90
C TYR A 258 14.34 -7.52 -5.59
N TYR A 259 15.55 -7.76 -5.12
CA TYR A 259 16.08 -7.11 -3.93
C TYR A 259 16.13 -5.60 -4.09
N ASN A 260 16.73 -5.11 -5.19
CA ASN A 260 16.87 -3.68 -5.45
C ASN A 260 15.50 -2.99 -5.58
N LEU A 261 14.55 -3.61 -6.27
CA LEU A 261 13.20 -3.11 -6.45
C LEU A 261 12.48 -2.85 -5.10
N MET A 262 12.70 -3.74 -4.10
CA MET A 262 12.12 -3.59 -2.76
C MET A 262 12.93 -2.62 -1.88
N VAL A 263 14.24 -2.68 -1.91
CA VAL A 263 15.12 -1.83 -1.08
C VAL A 263 15.05 -0.36 -1.49
N SER A 264 14.92 -0.08 -2.80
CA SER A 264 14.66 1.28 -3.29
C SER A 264 13.28 1.78 -2.91
N ARG A 265 12.39 0.89 -2.47
CA ARG A 265 10.97 1.16 -2.24
C ARG A 265 10.22 1.60 -3.52
N ASP A 266 10.74 1.22 -4.68
CA ASP A 266 10.05 1.41 -5.96
C ASP A 266 8.82 0.51 -6.05
N TYR A 267 8.86 -0.65 -5.36
CA TYR A 267 7.80 -1.62 -5.24
C TYR A 267 7.88 -2.34 -3.90
N LEU A 268 6.74 -2.60 -3.28
CA LEU A 268 6.63 -3.48 -2.12
C LEU A 268 5.51 -4.50 -2.34
N PRO A 269 5.78 -5.81 -2.10
CA PRO A 269 4.73 -6.81 -2.09
C PRO A 269 3.90 -6.70 -0.81
N ASN A 270 2.76 -7.39 -0.77
CA ASN A 270 1.86 -7.38 0.37
C ASN A 270 2.54 -7.85 1.69
N THR A 271 1.95 -7.46 2.81
CA THR A 271 2.44 -7.78 4.15
C THR A 271 2.76 -9.26 4.37
N PRO A 272 1.89 -10.25 4.02
CA PRO A 272 2.23 -11.66 4.18
C PRO A 272 3.47 -12.08 3.40
N THR A 273 3.70 -11.56 2.21
CA THR A 273 4.91 -11.85 1.44
C THR A 273 6.17 -11.38 2.17
N LEU A 274 6.20 -10.12 2.65
CA LEU A 274 7.35 -9.59 3.39
C LEU A 274 7.60 -10.36 4.69
N MET A 275 6.55 -10.74 5.41
CA MET A 275 6.65 -11.43 6.69
C MET A 275 7.07 -12.89 6.57
N ASN A 276 6.50 -13.61 5.61
CA ASN A 276 6.49 -15.07 5.61
C ASN A 276 7.38 -15.70 4.53
N SER A 277 7.91 -14.94 3.55
CA SER A 277 8.86 -15.47 2.56
C SER A 277 10.11 -15.99 3.25
N GLY A 278 10.51 -17.22 2.94
CA GLY A 278 11.67 -17.84 3.58
C GLY A 278 11.53 -18.01 5.10
N ALA A 279 10.30 -18.11 5.61
CA ALA A 279 9.96 -18.31 7.02
C ALA A 279 9.03 -19.54 7.20
N LYS A 280 8.91 -20.03 8.44
CA LYS A 280 8.19 -21.28 8.78
C LYS A 280 6.75 -21.32 8.26
N LEU A 281 6.04 -20.18 8.31
CA LEU A 281 4.64 -20.12 7.91
C LEU A 281 4.47 -20.26 6.40
N GLY A 282 5.29 -19.55 5.60
CA GLY A 282 5.36 -19.66 4.13
C GLY A 282 4.11 -19.22 3.37
N GLN A 283 3.06 -18.73 4.04
CA GLN A 283 1.84 -18.22 3.42
C GLN A 283 2.05 -16.77 2.96
N LEU A 284 1.84 -16.47 1.65
CA LEU A 284 2.24 -15.22 1.00
C LEU A 284 1.07 -14.38 0.49
N SER A 285 -0.16 -14.93 0.45
CA SER A 285 -1.35 -14.23 -0.03
C SER A 285 -2.01 -13.39 1.07
N ALA A 286 -2.59 -12.25 0.69
CA ALA A 286 -3.29 -11.36 1.62
C ALA A 286 -4.80 -11.58 1.65
N CYS A 287 -5.40 -11.92 0.50
CA CYS A 287 -6.81 -11.87 0.22
C CYS A 287 -7.35 -13.25 -0.14
N PHE A 288 -8.48 -13.62 0.44
CA PHE A 288 -9.16 -14.89 0.23
C PHE A 288 -10.66 -14.68 0.16
N VAL A 289 -11.35 -15.54 -0.60
CA VAL A 289 -12.81 -15.66 -0.57
C VAL A 289 -13.16 -17.11 -0.27
N LEU A 290 -14.11 -17.29 0.63
CA LEU A 290 -14.66 -18.60 0.95
C LEU A 290 -16.12 -18.68 0.53
N ASP A 291 -16.61 -19.90 0.31
CA ASP A 291 -18.01 -20.20 0.14
C ASP A 291 -18.67 -20.56 1.48
N MET A 292 -19.96 -20.25 1.61
CA MET A 292 -20.73 -20.63 2.81
C MET A 292 -22.08 -21.23 2.37
N PRO A 293 -22.11 -22.52 2.12
CA PRO A 293 -23.35 -23.20 1.72
C PRO A 293 -24.37 -23.29 2.86
N ASP A 294 -25.66 -23.39 2.50
CA ASP A 294 -26.79 -23.38 3.45
C ASP A 294 -27.00 -24.75 4.14
N ASP A 295 -25.92 -25.30 4.69
CA ASP A 295 -25.95 -26.51 5.52
C ASP A 295 -24.93 -26.42 6.66
N MET A 296 -25.19 -27.09 7.78
CA MET A 296 -24.36 -26.97 8.99
C MET A 296 -22.92 -27.46 8.75
N ALA A 297 -22.72 -28.51 7.99
CA ALA A 297 -21.38 -29.04 7.72
C ALA A 297 -20.57 -28.04 6.88
N GLY A 298 -21.17 -27.47 5.84
CA GLY A 298 -20.56 -26.44 5.00
C GLY A 298 -20.26 -25.15 5.78
N ILE A 299 -21.19 -24.68 6.63
CA ILE A 299 -20.95 -23.51 7.49
C ILE A 299 -19.76 -23.73 8.43
N MET A 300 -19.70 -24.90 9.09
CA MET A 300 -18.60 -25.22 10.02
C MET A 300 -17.28 -25.42 9.28
N LYS A 301 -17.30 -25.99 8.05
CA LYS A 301 -16.11 -26.09 7.20
C LYS A 301 -15.59 -24.70 6.86
N ALA A 302 -16.44 -23.80 6.37
CA ALA A 302 -16.06 -22.42 6.07
C ALA A 302 -15.47 -21.70 7.29
N SER A 303 -16.04 -21.94 8.48
CA SER A 303 -15.53 -21.39 9.76
C SER A 303 -14.14 -21.91 10.10
N THR A 304 -13.89 -23.21 9.88
CA THR A 304 -12.57 -23.84 10.10
C THR A 304 -11.54 -23.31 9.10
N ASP A 305 -11.91 -23.22 7.81
CA ASP A 305 -11.03 -22.70 6.76
C ASP A 305 -10.67 -21.23 7.02
N ALA A 306 -11.65 -20.42 7.46
CA ALA A 306 -11.41 -19.03 7.88
C ALA A 306 -10.40 -18.96 9.05
N ALA A 307 -10.55 -19.79 10.08
CA ALA A 307 -9.61 -19.86 11.21
C ALA A 307 -8.18 -20.17 10.74
N MET A 308 -8.01 -21.12 9.79
CA MET A 308 -6.70 -21.48 9.22
C MET A 308 -6.09 -20.32 8.42
N ILE A 309 -6.92 -19.57 7.68
CA ILE A 309 -6.49 -18.38 6.94
C ILE A 309 -6.08 -17.26 7.92
N PHE A 310 -6.88 -16.96 8.96
CA PHE A 310 -6.54 -15.93 9.96
C PHE A 310 -5.25 -16.28 10.73
N LYS A 311 -5.06 -17.53 11.12
CA LYS A 311 -3.81 -18.01 11.72
C LYS A 311 -2.61 -17.70 10.83
N SER A 312 -2.78 -17.71 9.52
CA SER A 312 -1.72 -17.43 8.54
C SER A 312 -1.59 -15.94 8.15
N GLY A 313 -2.45 -15.08 8.70
CA GLY A 313 -2.43 -13.63 8.46
C GLY A 313 -3.20 -13.16 7.23
N GLY A 314 -4.08 -14.01 6.66
CA GLY A 314 -4.96 -13.66 5.56
C GLY A 314 -6.25 -12.97 6.04
N GLY A 315 -6.91 -12.25 5.11
CA GLY A 315 -8.26 -11.71 5.28
C GLY A 315 -9.25 -12.47 4.41
N VAL A 316 -10.50 -12.65 4.87
CA VAL A 316 -11.51 -13.48 4.22
C VAL A 316 -12.74 -12.67 3.85
N GLY A 317 -13.26 -12.86 2.62
CA GLY A 317 -14.58 -12.39 2.22
C GLY A 317 -15.56 -13.55 2.03
N ILE A 318 -16.80 -13.35 2.43
CA ILE A 318 -17.87 -14.33 2.31
C ILE A 318 -19.16 -13.63 1.86
N ASN A 319 -19.80 -14.17 0.85
CA ASN A 319 -21.17 -13.80 0.48
C ASN A 319 -22.15 -14.72 1.24
N TYR A 320 -22.94 -14.15 2.13
CA TYR A 320 -23.89 -14.85 2.98
C TYR A 320 -25.28 -14.98 2.37
N SER A 321 -25.48 -14.54 1.13
CA SER A 321 -26.81 -14.47 0.50
C SER A 321 -27.40 -15.85 0.16
N ASP A 322 -26.60 -16.89 0.14
CA ASP A 322 -27.08 -18.24 -0.13
C ASP A 322 -27.63 -18.93 1.15
N LEU A 323 -27.39 -18.35 2.34
CA LEU A 323 -27.99 -18.81 3.60
C LEU A 323 -29.47 -18.42 3.66
N ARG A 324 -30.31 -19.33 4.17
CA ARG A 324 -31.73 -19.05 4.39
C ARG A 324 -31.95 -17.92 5.39
N PRO A 325 -33.02 -17.11 5.24
CA PRO A 325 -33.32 -16.01 6.13
C PRO A 325 -33.74 -16.48 7.53
N GLU A 326 -33.68 -15.55 8.48
CA GLU A 326 -34.21 -15.75 9.84
C GLU A 326 -35.68 -16.12 9.80
N GLY A 327 -36.07 -17.13 10.58
CA GLY A 327 -37.45 -17.60 10.64
C GLY A 327 -37.85 -18.61 9.56
N ASP A 328 -37.00 -18.92 8.57
CA ASP A 328 -37.25 -19.98 7.60
C ASP A 328 -37.21 -21.37 8.26
N ILE A 329 -37.96 -22.33 7.72
CA ILE A 329 -38.10 -23.66 8.32
C ILE A 329 -36.85 -24.51 8.10
N VAL A 330 -36.33 -25.10 9.16
CA VAL A 330 -35.27 -26.11 9.16
C VAL A 330 -35.91 -27.50 9.16
N ALA A 331 -36.07 -28.11 7.98
CA ALA A 331 -36.79 -29.36 7.81
C ALA A 331 -36.26 -30.51 8.69
N SER A 332 -34.98 -30.58 8.97
CA SER A 332 -34.33 -31.64 9.77
C SER A 332 -34.66 -31.58 11.26
N THR A 333 -35.01 -30.40 11.77
CA THR A 333 -35.23 -30.19 13.23
C THR A 333 -36.62 -29.66 13.54
N SER A 334 -37.46 -29.41 12.55
CA SER A 334 -38.72 -28.70 12.66
C SER A 334 -38.64 -27.36 13.41
N GLY A 335 -37.45 -26.77 13.45
CA GLY A 335 -37.17 -25.47 14.05
C GLY A 335 -37.10 -24.36 13.01
N VAL A 336 -36.69 -23.16 13.44
CA VAL A 336 -36.52 -21.99 12.59
C VAL A 336 -35.06 -21.60 12.44
N ALA A 337 -34.68 -21.10 11.26
CA ALA A 337 -33.34 -20.62 10.98
C ALA A 337 -33.01 -19.32 11.72
N SER A 338 -31.77 -19.14 12.09
CA SER A 338 -31.28 -17.94 12.78
C SER A 338 -30.78 -16.84 11.85
N GLY A 339 -30.73 -17.13 10.54
CA GLY A 339 -30.36 -16.18 9.49
C GLY A 339 -28.84 -15.89 9.36
N PRO A 340 -28.44 -15.20 8.27
CA PRO A 340 -27.03 -14.95 7.93
C PRO A 340 -26.24 -14.21 9.01
N THR A 341 -26.83 -13.19 9.63
CA THR A 341 -26.17 -12.37 10.65
C THR A 341 -25.76 -13.17 11.91
N SER A 342 -26.47 -14.26 12.20
CA SER A 342 -26.14 -15.16 13.32
C SER A 342 -24.88 -15.99 13.02
N PHE A 343 -24.71 -16.44 11.78
CA PHE A 343 -23.52 -17.17 11.34
C PHE A 343 -22.29 -16.24 11.16
N MET A 344 -22.51 -14.98 10.79
CA MET A 344 -21.45 -13.97 10.82
C MET A 344 -20.81 -13.82 12.21
N ARG A 345 -21.58 -13.94 13.29
CA ARG A 345 -21.03 -13.87 14.67
C ARG A 345 -20.04 -14.99 14.98
N ILE A 346 -20.20 -16.16 14.38
CA ILE A 346 -19.22 -17.26 14.55
C ILE A 346 -17.88 -16.82 13.98
N ILE A 347 -17.87 -16.30 12.75
CA ILE A 347 -16.64 -15.84 12.07
C ILE A 347 -16.05 -14.63 12.81
N ASP A 348 -16.88 -13.69 13.28
CA ASP A 348 -16.43 -12.53 14.05
C ASP A 348 -15.67 -12.96 15.31
N THR A 349 -16.26 -13.89 16.10
CA THR A 349 -15.64 -14.45 17.31
C THR A 349 -14.34 -15.20 16.98
N ILE A 350 -14.33 -16.01 15.91
CA ILE A 350 -13.10 -16.69 15.48
C ILE A 350 -12.00 -15.67 15.15
N THR A 351 -12.35 -14.58 14.44
CA THR A 351 -11.40 -13.53 14.05
C THR A 351 -10.83 -12.81 15.27
N GLU A 352 -11.64 -12.60 16.30
CA GLU A 352 -11.19 -11.99 17.55
C GLU A 352 -10.19 -12.88 18.30
N VAL A 353 -10.47 -14.19 18.38
CA VAL A 353 -9.68 -15.15 19.13
C VAL A 353 -8.42 -15.58 18.37
N VAL A 354 -8.54 -15.84 17.06
CA VAL A 354 -7.43 -16.37 16.23
C VAL A 354 -6.61 -15.22 15.65
N LYS A 355 -5.41 -15.00 16.20
CA LYS A 355 -4.46 -13.97 15.75
C LYS A 355 -3.15 -14.62 15.30
N GLN A 356 -2.52 -14.08 14.25
CA GLN A 356 -1.19 -14.52 13.79
C GLN A 356 -0.11 -14.07 14.80
N GLY A 357 0.07 -14.81 15.88
CA GLY A 357 1.13 -14.57 16.87
C GLY A 357 1.23 -13.10 17.34
N GLY A 358 0.10 -12.39 17.40
CA GLY A 358 0.04 -10.97 17.76
C GLY A 358 0.47 -9.97 16.64
N LYS A 359 0.93 -10.45 15.47
CA LYS A 359 1.49 -9.58 14.42
C LYS A 359 0.43 -9.00 13.47
N ARG A 360 -0.58 -9.78 13.11
CA ARG A 360 -1.67 -9.36 12.22
C ARG A 360 -2.99 -9.99 12.68
N ARG A 361 -4.03 -9.16 12.78
CA ARG A 361 -5.41 -9.62 13.02
C ARG A 361 -6.03 -10.06 11.70
N GLY A 362 -6.93 -11.04 11.71
CA GLY A 362 -7.80 -11.35 10.59
C GLY A 362 -8.75 -10.17 10.32
N ALA A 363 -9.23 -10.08 9.11
CA ALA A 363 -10.27 -9.13 8.71
C ALA A 363 -11.29 -9.84 7.82
N ASN A 364 -12.55 -9.42 7.88
CA ASN A 364 -13.63 -10.03 7.11
C ASN A 364 -14.34 -9.02 6.20
N MET A 365 -14.87 -9.53 5.09
CA MET A 365 -15.93 -8.90 4.33
C MET A 365 -17.18 -9.77 4.43
N GLY A 366 -18.27 -9.20 4.95
CA GLY A 366 -19.60 -9.80 4.88
C GLY A 366 -20.40 -9.14 3.77
N ILE A 367 -20.93 -9.95 2.85
CA ILE A 367 -21.76 -9.45 1.75
C ILE A 367 -23.13 -10.09 1.87
N ILE A 368 -24.17 -9.27 1.71
CA ILE A 368 -25.53 -9.73 1.43
C ILE A 368 -26.04 -8.96 0.20
N GLU A 369 -26.61 -9.71 -0.76
CA GLU A 369 -27.17 -9.14 -1.97
C GLU A 369 -28.53 -8.52 -1.70
N ALA A 370 -28.88 -7.44 -2.39
CA ALA A 370 -30.07 -6.62 -2.14
C ALA A 370 -31.40 -7.41 -2.18
N TRP A 371 -31.44 -8.55 -2.90
CA TRP A 371 -32.65 -9.41 -3.01
C TRP A 371 -32.89 -10.32 -1.80
N HIS A 372 -31.97 -10.38 -0.81
CA HIS A 372 -32.07 -11.29 0.33
C HIS A 372 -33.12 -10.79 1.33
N PRO A 373 -34.00 -11.67 1.90
CA PRO A 373 -35.05 -11.26 2.84
C PRO A 373 -34.57 -10.54 4.10
N ASP A 374 -33.35 -10.82 4.60
CA ASP A 374 -32.76 -10.20 5.78
C ASP A 374 -31.92 -8.93 5.47
N ILE A 375 -32.04 -8.34 4.27
CA ILE A 375 -31.21 -7.22 3.84
C ILE A 375 -31.31 -6.01 4.77
N GLU A 376 -32.51 -5.63 5.25
CA GLU A 376 -32.69 -4.46 6.14
C GLU A 376 -31.99 -4.67 7.48
N LYS A 377 -32.06 -5.90 8.02
CA LYS A 377 -31.38 -6.29 9.25
C LYS A 377 -29.85 -6.22 9.11
N PHE A 378 -29.34 -6.67 7.97
CA PHE A 378 -27.92 -6.62 7.65
C PHE A 378 -27.43 -5.18 7.49
N VAL A 379 -28.14 -4.34 6.74
CA VAL A 379 -27.79 -2.94 6.50
C VAL A 379 -27.65 -2.16 7.81
N THR A 380 -28.51 -2.45 8.79
CA THR A 380 -28.52 -1.76 10.08
C THR A 380 -27.66 -2.42 11.15
N ALA A 381 -27.02 -3.56 10.88
CA ALA A 381 -26.33 -4.37 11.89
C ALA A 381 -25.20 -3.62 12.62
N LYS A 382 -24.46 -2.76 11.92
CA LYS A 382 -23.30 -2.02 12.47
C LYS A 382 -23.65 -0.59 12.95
N THR A 383 -24.90 -0.20 12.96
CA THR A 383 -25.33 1.09 13.51
C THR A 383 -25.20 1.16 15.04
N LYS A 384 -25.01 0.00 15.69
CA LYS A 384 -24.74 -0.10 17.14
C LYS A 384 -23.25 -0.35 17.35
N PRO A 385 -22.56 0.38 18.23
CA PRO A 385 -21.17 0.11 18.59
C PRO A 385 -20.96 -1.32 19.12
N GLY A 386 -19.80 -1.91 18.88
CA GLY A 386 -19.42 -3.23 19.40
C GLY A 386 -20.01 -4.42 18.61
N VAL A 387 -20.65 -4.19 17.46
CA VAL A 387 -21.22 -5.25 16.63
C VAL A 387 -20.40 -5.41 15.35
N PHE A 388 -19.93 -6.63 15.09
CA PHE A 388 -19.14 -7.00 13.90
C PHE A 388 -17.91 -6.11 13.67
N GLU A 389 -17.13 -5.85 14.72
CA GLU A 389 -15.95 -4.98 14.64
C GLU A 389 -14.85 -5.55 13.74
N ASN A 390 -14.83 -6.88 13.53
CA ASN A 390 -13.88 -7.54 12.64
C ASN A 390 -14.37 -7.67 11.19
N PHE A 391 -15.56 -7.12 10.89
CA PHE A 391 -16.16 -7.14 9.57
C PHE A 391 -16.20 -5.76 8.93
N ASN A 392 -15.84 -5.68 7.67
CA ASN A 392 -16.42 -4.74 6.73
C ASN A 392 -17.68 -5.37 6.15
N VAL A 393 -18.75 -4.60 5.99
CA VAL A 393 -20.02 -5.09 5.45
C VAL A 393 -20.39 -4.31 4.19
N SER A 394 -20.88 -5.03 3.17
CA SER A 394 -21.27 -4.42 1.90
C SER A 394 -22.54 -5.03 1.35
N VAL A 395 -23.38 -4.21 0.73
CA VAL A 395 -24.55 -4.68 0.00
C VAL A 395 -24.15 -4.97 -1.45
N GLY A 396 -24.44 -6.19 -1.90
CA GLY A 396 -24.27 -6.59 -3.30
C GLY A 396 -25.45 -6.14 -4.14
N ILE A 397 -25.19 -5.34 -5.17
CA ILE A 397 -26.21 -4.78 -6.07
C ILE A 397 -26.05 -5.38 -7.45
N TRP A 398 -27.20 -5.86 -8.02
CA TRP A 398 -27.33 -6.34 -9.39
C TRP A 398 -28.21 -5.41 -10.22
N ASP A 399 -28.12 -5.50 -11.52
CA ASP A 399 -28.86 -4.69 -12.48
C ASP A 399 -30.42 -4.79 -12.30
N ASP A 400 -30.95 -5.91 -11.81
CA ASP A 400 -32.39 -6.04 -11.56
C ASP A 400 -32.86 -5.12 -10.43
N PHE A 401 -32.02 -4.96 -9.38
CA PHE A 401 -32.27 -3.98 -8.32
C PHE A 401 -32.13 -2.55 -8.86
N TRP A 402 -31.08 -2.29 -9.65
CA TRP A 402 -30.85 -0.99 -10.23
C TRP A 402 -32.04 -0.55 -11.13
N LYS A 403 -32.52 -1.45 -11.97
CA LYS A 403 -33.70 -1.19 -12.81
C LYS A 403 -34.96 -0.87 -12.01
N ALA A 404 -35.17 -1.54 -10.86
CA ALA A 404 -36.29 -1.21 -9.97
C ALA A 404 -36.11 0.15 -9.31
N LEU A 405 -34.87 0.50 -8.93
CA LEU A 405 -34.51 1.78 -8.30
C LEU A 405 -34.81 2.97 -9.22
N VAL A 406 -34.42 2.87 -10.51
CA VAL A 406 -34.52 3.96 -11.48
C VAL A 406 -35.79 3.87 -12.36
N SER A 407 -36.75 3.06 -11.97
CA SER A 407 -37.97 2.80 -12.76
C SER A 407 -38.78 4.08 -13.06
N LYS A 408 -39.06 4.30 -14.33
CA LYS A 408 -39.76 5.50 -14.84
C LYS A 408 -41.28 5.49 -14.63
N ASP A 409 -41.86 4.32 -14.36
CA ASP A 409 -43.28 4.16 -14.14
C ASP A 409 -43.70 4.40 -12.66
N GLY A 410 -42.76 4.75 -11.81
CA GLY A 410 -42.92 4.96 -10.37
C GLY A 410 -43.15 3.65 -9.58
N ASN A 411 -42.94 2.49 -10.22
CA ASN A 411 -43.04 1.21 -9.54
C ASN A 411 -41.63 0.76 -9.10
N HIS A 412 -41.25 1.15 -7.88
CA HIS A 412 -39.95 0.80 -7.31
C HIS A 412 -39.97 -0.50 -6.49
N LYS A 413 -41.01 -1.35 -6.68
CA LYS A 413 -41.15 -2.64 -5.98
C LYS A 413 -40.08 -3.62 -6.42
N TYR A 414 -39.28 -4.06 -5.48
CA TYR A 414 -38.24 -5.04 -5.67
C TYR A 414 -38.53 -6.32 -4.88
N PRO A 415 -38.48 -7.52 -5.51
CA PRO A 415 -38.79 -8.78 -4.84
C PRO A 415 -37.59 -9.23 -3.97
N LEU A 416 -37.85 -9.45 -2.68
CA LEU A 416 -36.92 -10.18 -1.81
C LEU A 416 -37.21 -11.67 -1.94
N ARG A 417 -36.21 -12.46 -2.32
CA ARG A 417 -36.40 -13.85 -2.77
C ARG A 417 -35.86 -14.85 -1.76
N SER A 418 -36.50 -16.00 -1.64
CA SER A 418 -35.93 -17.14 -0.91
C SER A 418 -34.60 -17.59 -1.53
N PRO A 419 -33.51 -17.69 -0.79
CA PRO A 419 -32.25 -18.24 -1.31
C PRO A 419 -32.41 -19.65 -1.88
N ARG A 420 -33.29 -20.48 -1.29
CA ARG A 420 -33.54 -21.88 -1.69
C ARG A 420 -34.49 -22.02 -2.87
N MET A 421 -35.64 -21.34 -2.78
CA MET A 421 -36.73 -21.51 -3.76
C MET A 421 -36.60 -20.54 -4.94
N LYS A 422 -35.80 -19.47 -4.79
CA LYS A 422 -35.63 -18.36 -5.72
C LYS A 422 -36.94 -17.57 -6.00
N GLU A 423 -38.03 -17.88 -5.28
CA GLU A 423 -39.33 -17.22 -5.37
C GLU A 423 -39.38 -15.99 -4.45
N PRO A 424 -40.18 -14.97 -4.83
CA PRO A 424 -40.43 -13.81 -3.98
C PRO A 424 -41.11 -14.20 -2.66
N MET A 425 -40.54 -13.83 -1.54
CA MET A 425 -41.13 -13.95 -0.19
C MET A 425 -41.90 -12.69 0.20
N ARG A 426 -41.33 -11.52 -0.12
CA ARG A 426 -41.97 -10.20 0.07
C ARG A 426 -41.34 -9.20 -0.91
N HIS A 427 -41.91 -8.01 -0.94
CA HIS A 427 -41.36 -6.90 -1.73
C HIS A 427 -40.95 -5.77 -0.84
N ILE A 428 -39.94 -5.03 -1.28
CA ILE A 428 -39.46 -3.79 -0.68
C ILE A 428 -39.47 -2.69 -1.75
N ASP A 429 -39.55 -1.44 -1.33
CA ASP A 429 -39.31 -0.31 -2.20
C ASP A 429 -37.81 -0.12 -2.38
N ALA A 430 -37.31 -0.13 -3.62
CA ALA A 430 -35.87 -0.04 -3.92
C ALA A 430 -35.26 1.33 -3.51
N GLN A 431 -36.05 2.40 -3.62
CA GLN A 431 -35.60 3.74 -3.19
C GLN A 431 -35.47 3.80 -1.67
N GLN A 432 -36.45 3.25 -0.93
CA GLN A 432 -36.36 3.18 0.54
C GLN A 432 -35.17 2.33 1.00
N LEU A 433 -34.85 1.25 0.29
CA LEU A 433 -33.68 0.43 0.64
C LEU A 433 -32.37 1.21 0.41
N VAL A 434 -32.25 1.95 -0.69
CA VAL A 434 -31.04 2.78 -0.94
C VAL A 434 -30.94 3.90 0.09
N ASP A 435 -32.06 4.53 0.46
CA ASP A 435 -32.08 5.54 1.51
C ASP A 435 -31.65 4.96 2.87
N LEU A 436 -32.07 3.74 3.21
CA LEU A 436 -31.65 3.03 4.42
C LEU A 436 -30.13 2.70 4.39
N ILE A 437 -29.61 2.25 3.24
CA ILE A 437 -28.18 1.98 3.03
C ILE A 437 -27.37 3.28 3.24
N ALA A 438 -27.77 4.36 2.57
CA ALA A 438 -27.11 5.65 2.65
C ALA A 438 -27.14 6.24 4.09
N LEU A 439 -28.29 6.17 4.76
CA LEU A 439 -28.44 6.64 6.14
C LEU A 439 -27.59 5.83 7.12
N SER A 440 -27.50 4.51 6.94
CA SER A 440 -26.67 3.64 7.78
C SER A 440 -25.18 3.95 7.57
N ALA A 441 -24.74 4.10 6.31
CA ALA A 441 -23.38 4.47 5.97
C ALA A 441 -23.02 5.88 6.47
N TRP A 442 -23.96 6.84 6.38
CA TRP A 442 -23.78 8.18 6.95
C TRP A 442 -23.56 8.15 8.47
N LYS A 443 -24.27 7.25 9.19
CA LYS A 443 -24.15 7.09 10.67
C LYS A 443 -22.89 6.36 11.12
N SER A 444 -22.49 5.30 10.42
CA SER A 444 -21.47 4.34 10.88
C SER A 444 -20.35 4.04 9.86
N ALA A 445 -20.30 4.76 8.73
CA ALA A 445 -19.41 4.52 7.59
C ALA A 445 -19.65 3.15 6.88
N GLU A 446 -20.70 2.43 7.23
CA GLU A 446 -21.07 1.14 6.68
C GLU A 446 -22.60 0.96 6.59
N PRO A 447 -23.09 0.17 5.62
CA PRO A 447 -22.36 -0.67 4.67
C PRO A 447 -21.80 0.10 3.47
N GLY A 448 -20.75 -0.46 2.84
CA GLY A 448 -20.37 -0.12 1.49
C GLY A 448 -21.29 -0.78 0.46
N VAL A 449 -21.08 -0.50 -0.83
CA VAL A 449 -21.82 -1.13 -1.93
C VAL A 449 -20.86 -1.79 -2.92
N ILE A 450 -21.28 -2.91 -3.49
CA ILE A 450 -20.55 -3.67 -4.51
C ILE A 450 -21.50 -3.84 -5.71
N PHE A 451 -21.03 -3.44 -6.90
CA PHE A 451 -21.81 -3.50 -8.14
C PHE A 451 -21.39 -4.73 -8.95
N PHE A 452 -22.11 -5.83 -8.79
CA PHE A 452 -21.74 -7.12 -9.37
C PHE A 452 -21.80 -7.14 -10.90
N ASP A 453 -22.72 -6.40 -11.53
CA ASP A 453 -22.75 -6.32 -12.98
C ASP A 453 -21.55 -5.57 -13.54
N ASN A 454 -21.09 -4.49 -12.90
CA ASN A 454 -19.84 -3.81 -13.26
C ASN A 454 -18.60 -4.71 -13.11
N ILE A 455 -18.57 -5.55 -12.05
CA ILE A 455 -17.50 -6.55 -11.86
C ILE A 455 -17.49 -7.57 -12.98
N ASN A 456 -18.68 -8.05 -13.39
CA ASN A 456 -18.81 -9.16 -14.31
C ASN A 456 -18.94 -8.73 -15.79
N LYS A 457 -19.13 -7.45 -16.08
CA LYS A 457 -19.32 -6.91 -17.42
C LYS A 457 -18.29 -7.40 -18.44
N TYR A 458 -17.02 -7.45 -18.04
CA TYR A 458 -15.91 -7.90 -18.87
C TYR A 458 -15.17 -9.11 -18.28
N ASN A 459 -15.81 -9.86 -17.37
CA ASN A 459 -15.23 -11.04 -16.75
C ASN A 459 -15.04 -12.17 -17.79
N PRO A 460 -13.80 -12.59 -18.09
CA PRO A 460 -13.54 -13.62 -19.09
C PRO A 460 -13.70 -15.06 -18.55
N LEU A 461 -13.97 -15.27 -17.27
CA LEU A 461 -14.03 -16.59 -16.64
C LEU A 461 -15.44 -17.07 -16.29
N ILE A 462 -16.49 -16.35 -16.62
CA ILE A 462 -17.88 -16.73 -16.28
C ILE A 462 -18.18 -18.17 -16.72
N GLY A 463 -17.88 -18.51 -17.98
CA GLY A 463 -18.08 -19.85 -18.50
C GLY A 463 -17.14 -20.90 -17.87
N ALA A 464 -15.88 -20.54 -17.66
CA ALA A 464 -14.89 -21.44 -17.10
C ALA A 464 -15.12 -21.79 -15.62
N ARG A 465 -15.77 -20.88 -14.87
CA ARG A 465 -16.09 -21.02 -13.44
C ARG A 465 -17.56 -21.35 -13.17
N GLY A 466 -18.39 -21.44 -14.20
CA GLY A 466 -19.82 -21.79 -14.08
C GLY A 466 -20.70 -20.72 -13.49
N GLY A 467 -20.26 -19.44 -13.45
CA GLY A 467 -21.06 -18.33 -12.93
C GLY A 467 -20.26 -17.04 -12.73
N PRO A 468 -20.94 -15.96 -12.29
CA PRO A 468 -20.34 -14.67 -12.06
C PRO A 468 -19.53 -14.62 -10.74
N LEU A 469 -18.68 -13.62 -10.60
CA LEU A 469 -18.08 -13.22 -9.33
C LEU A 469 -19.14 -12.60 -8.42
N ARG A 470 -19.20 -13.07 -7.15
CA ARG A 470 -20.21 -12.63 -6.17
C ARG A 470 -19.61 -12.27 -4.80
N ALA A 471 -18.29 -12.23 -4.67
CA ALA A 471 -17.63 -11.91 -3.42
C ALA A 471 -16.32 -11.15 -3.65
N THR A 472 -15.89 -10.43 -2.61
CA THR A 472 -14.62 -9.71 -2.58
C THR A 472 -13.86 -10.02 -1.28
N ASN A 473 -12.56 -9.71 -1.25
CA ASN A 473 -11.77 -9.68 -0.03
C ASN A 473 -12.23 -8.56 0.93
N PRO A 474 -11.67 -8.46 2.16
CA PRO A 474 -12.10 -7.48 3.18
C PRO A 474 -12.11 -6.02 2.74
N CYS A 475 -11.18 -5.59 1.89
CA CYS A 475 -11.07 -4.20 1.45
C CYS A 475 -11.78 -3.92 0.11
N GLY A 476 -12.36 -4.95 -0.53
CA GLY A 476 -13.16 -4.81 -1.74
C GLY A 476 -12.37 -4.71 -3.05
N GLU A 477 -11.04 -4.62 -3.03
CA GLU A 477 -10.22 -4.48 -4.24
C GLU A 477 -10.06 -5.76 -5.05
N GLN A 478 -10.33 -6.93 -4.45
CA GLN A 478 -10.20 -8.23 -5.09
C GLN A 478 -11.54 -8.95 -5.16
N SER A 479 -12.17 -8.90 -6.33
CA SER A 479 -13.32 -9.77 -6.62
C SER A 479 -12.80 -11.16 -6.98
N LEU A 480 -13.14 -12.16 -6.18
CA LEU A 480 -12.61 -13.52 -6.25
C LEU A 480 -13.74 -14.54 -6.31
N TYR A 481 -13.49 -15.66 -7.00
CA TYR A 481 -14.33 -16.85 -6.87
C TYR A 481 -14.08 -17.55 -5.54
N PRO A 482 -15.03 -18.39 -5.06
CA PRO A 482 -14.81 -19.19 -3.87
C PRO A 482 -13.49 -19.96 -3.91
N TYR A 483 -12.77 -19.94 -2.79
CA TYR A 483 -11.45 -20.53 -2.60
C TYR A 483 -10.33 -19.93 -3.46
N GLU A 484 -10.56 -18.85 -4.21
CA GLU A 484 -9.44 -18.11 -4.79
C GLU A 484 -8.73 -17.27 -3.73
N SER A 485 -7.44 -17.06 -3.94
CA SER A 485 -6.64 -16.07 -3.22
C SER A 485 -5.88 -15.18 -4.19
N CYS A 486 -5.46 -14.03 -3.69
CA CYS A 486 -4.63 -13.13 -4.45
C CYS A 486 -3.46 -12.62 -3.63
N ASN A 487 -2.31 -12.56 -4.27
CA ASN A 487 -1.13 -11.85 -3.81
C ASN A 487 -1.08 -10.48 -4.46
N LEU A 488 -0.68 -9.49 -3.66
CA LEU A 488 -0.71 -8.08 -4.03
C LEU A 488 0.68 -7.49 -4.00
N GLY A 489 0.87 -6.42 -4.75
CA GLY A 489 2.05 -5.59 -4.67
C GLY A 489 1.77 -4.20 -5.22
N SER A 490 2.49 -3.20 -4.73
CA SER A 490 2.24 -1.80 -5.07
C SER A 490 3.52 -1.08 -5.45
N ILE A 491 3.47 -0.40 -6.60
CA ILE A 491 4.54 0.46 -7.10
C ILE A 491 4.41 1.83 -6.44
N ASN A 492 5.50 2.36 -5.91
CA ASN A 492 5.54 3.69 -5.31
C ASN A 492 5.79 4.75 -6.38
N LEU A 493 4.74 5.34 -6.89
CA LEU A 493 4.78 6.32 -7.99
C LEU A 493 5.69 7.53 -7.69
N ALA A 494 5.78 7.97 -6.45
CA ALA A 494 6.59 9.10 -6.05
C ALA A 494 8.11 8.92 -6.31
N ASN A 495 8.56 7.68 -6.46
CA ASN A 495 9.97 7.38 -6.76
C ASN A 495 10.32 7.47 -8.26
N PHE A 496 9.32 7.56 -9.15
CA PHE A 496 9.52 7.56 -10.60
C PHE A 496 9.56 8.97 -11.17
N VAL A 497 10.34 9.85 -10.56
CA VAL A 497 10.57 11.21 -11.03
C VAL A 497 12.03 11.46 -11.34
N LYS A 498 12.28 12.30 -12.33
CA LYS A 498 13.60 12.85 -12.69
C LYS A 498 13.59 14.35 -12.45
N ARG A 499 14.69 14.89 -11.91
CA ARG A 499 14.86 16.33 -11.77
C ARG A 499 15.49 16.88 -13.06
N LYS A 500 14.85 17.85 -13.67
CA LYS A 500 15.35 18.57 -14.84
C LYS A 500 16.47 19.56 -14.46
N ALA A 501 17.15 20.09 -15.49
CA ALA A 501 18.21 21.08 -15.28
C ALA A 501 17.69 22.40 -14.68
N ASP A 502 16.43 22.73 -14.90
CA ASP A 502 15.73 23.89 -14.34
C ASP A 502 15.22 23.66 -12.91
N GLY A 503 15.41 22.45 -12.37
CA GLY A 503 14.97 22.06 -11.03
C GLY A 503 13.56 21.46 -10.96
N ALA A 504 12.78 21.52 -12.05
CA ALA A 504 11.46 20.90 -12.12
C ALA A 504 11.56 19.38 -12.15
N TYR A 505 10.46 18.69 -11.81
CA TYR A 505 10.37 17.25 -11.91
C TYR A 505 9.61 16.83 -13.17
N GLU A 506 10.00 15.68 -13.72
CA GLU A 506 9.25 14.96 -14.76
C GLU A 506 9.13 13.49 -14.41
N PHE A 507 8.10 12.82 -14.93
CA PHE A 507 7.87 11.40 -14.65
C PHE A 507 8.78 10.51 -15.52
N ASP A 508 9.41 9.49 -14.91
CA ASP A 508 10.30 8.53 -15.58
C ASP A 508 9.51 7.32 -16.07
N TRP A 509 8.88 7.45 -17.23
CA TRP A 509 8.09 6.39 -17.87
C TRP A 509 8.89 5.12 -18.12
N GLN A 510 10.16 5.23 -18.50
CA GLN A 510 10.99 4.06 -18.80
C GLN A 510 11.27 3.22 -17.54
N ARG A 511 11.64 3.87 -16.44
CA ARG A 511 11.83 3.18 -15.15
C ARG A 511 10.52 2.58 -14.64
N TYR A 512 9.41 3.29 -14.81
CA TYR A 512 8.08 2.82 -14.42
C TYR A 512 7.67 1.56 -15.20
N GLU A 513 7.87 1.52 -16.52
CA GLU A 513 7.62 0.35 -17.36
C GLU A 513 8.44 -0.87 -16.88
N GLN A 514 9.75 -0.68 -16.65
CA GLN A 514 10.62 -1.77 -16.16
C GLN A 514 10.16 -2.31 -14.80
N ALA A 515 9.76 -1.43 -13.89
CA ALA A 515 9.25 -1.82 -12.58
C ALA A 515 7.94 -2.61 -12.67
N ILE A 516 7.00 -2.21 -13.54
CA ILE A 516 5.73 -2.94 -13.76
C ILE A 516 6.01 -4.36 -14.26
N ARG A 517 6.88 -4.53 -15.26
CA ARG A 517 7.22 -5.83 -15.82
C ARG A 517 7.88 -6.74 -14.78
N LEU A 518 8.84 -6.21 -14.05
CA LEU A 518 9.54 -6.96 -13.00
C LEU A 518 8.61 -7.33 -11.84
N ALA A 519 7.75 -6.42 -11.40
CA ALA A 519 6.76 -6.66 -10.34
C ALA A 519 5.70 -7.69 -10.77
N THR A 520 5.29 -7.70 -12.03
CA THR A 520 4.35 -8.71 -12.57
C THR A 520 4.94 -10.10 -12.48
N ARG A 521 6.20 -10.27 -12.88
CA ARG A 521 6.93 -11.54 -12.77
C ARG A 521 7.12 -11.96 -11.31
N PHE A 522 7.47 -11.01 -10.44
CA PHE A 522 7.56 -11.23 -8.99
C PHE A 522 6.25 -11.81 -8.43
N LEU A 523 5.11 -11.22 -8.79
CA LEU A 523 3.80 -11.66 -8.29
C LEU A 523 3.40 -13.03 -8.86
N ASP A 524 3.70 -13.36 -10.13
CA ASP A 524 3.48 -14.70 -10.68
C ASP A 524 4.30 -15.76 -9.94
N ASN A 525 5.57 -15.45 -9.64
CA ASN A 525 6.47 -16.33 -8.89
C ASN A 525 5.97 -16.62 -7.46
N ILE A 526 5.33 -15.65 -6.82
CA ILE A 526 4.74 -15.86 -5.47
C ILE A 526 3.70 -16.98 -5.49
N ILE A 527 2.89 -17.11 -6.55
CA ILE A 527 1.88 -18.19 -6.65
C ILE A 527 2.55 -19.56 -6.56
N ASP A 528 3.71 -19.71 -7.18
CA ASP A 528 4.45 -20.97 -7.21
C ASP A 528 5.16 -21.27 -5.88
N MET A 529 5.61 -20.23 -5.16
CA MET A 529 6.35 -20.36 -3.90
C MET A 529 5.46 -20.35 -2.66
N ASN A 530 4.18 -20.04 -2.79
CA ASN A 530 3.24 -19.90 -1.68
C ASN A 530 2.90 -21.25 -1.02
N LYS A 531 2.75 -21.26 0.31
CA LYS A 531 2.25 -22.37 1.12
C LYS A 531 0.82 -22.05 1.56
N TYR A 532 -0.16 -22.51 0.81
CA TYR A 532 -1.55 -22.19 1.08
C TYR A 532 -2.05 -22.91 2.35
N PRO A 533 -2.87 -22.25 3.20
CA PRO A 533 -3.36 -22.83 4.45
C PRO A 533 -4.47 -23.86 4.27
N VAL A 534 -5.12 -23.88 3.10
CA VAL A 534 -6.25 -24.76 2.73
C VAL A 534 -6.00 -25.29 1.34
N GLU A 535 -6.20 -26.61 1.12
CA GLU A 535 -5.87 -27.23 -0.17
C GLU A 535 -6.76 -26.76 -1.32
N GLU A 536 -8.04 -26.54 -1.06
CA GLU A 536 -8.96 -25.99 -2.09
C GLU A 536 -8.48 -24.60 -2.58
N VAL A 537 -7.87 -23.81 -1.68
CA VAL A 537 -7.27 -22.52 -2.08
C VAL A 537 -6.04 -22.72 -2.96
N ASN A 538 -5.20 -23.72 -2.66
CA ASN A 538 -4.03 -24.06 -3.49
C ASN A 538 -4.45 -24.41 -4.93
N VAL A 539 -5.49 -25.25 -5.07
CA VAL A 539 -6.03 -25.67 -6.38
C VAL A 539 -6.61 -24.48 -7.13
N ALA A 540 -7.61 -23.81 -6.52
CA ALA A 540 -8.35 -22.73 -7.18
C ALA A 540 -7.45 -21.55 -7.60
N THR A 541 -6.49 -21.19 -6.76
CA THR A 541 -5.55 -20.10 -7.08
C THR A 541 -4.63 -20.47 -8.24
N LYS A 542 -4.12 -21.68 -8.29
CA LYS A 542 -3.26 -22.14 -9.39
C LYS A 542 -4.01 -22.28 -10.72
N GLU A 543 -5.30 -22.61 -10.70
CA GLU A 543 -6.13 -22.71 -11.90
C GLU A 543 -6.30 -21.37 -12.64
N THR A 544 -6.37 -20.26 -11.91
CA THR A 544 -6.59 -18.93 -12.49
C THR A 544 -5.35 -18.04 -12.43
N ARG A 545 -4.40 -18.33 -11.57
CA ARG A 545 -3.14 -17.58 -11.38
C ARG A 545 -3.36 -16.07 -11.29
N ARG A 546 -4.34 -15.66 -10.51
CA ARG A 546 -4.69 -14.25 -10.33
C ARG A 546 -3.62 -13.53 -9.54
N ILE A 547 -3.19 -12.34 -10.01
CA ILE A 547 -2.29 -11.42 -9.30
C ILE A 547 -2.94 -10.03 -9.21
N GLY A 548 -2.43 -9.21 -8.30
CA GLY A 548 -2.93 -7.86 -8.08
C GLY A 548 -1.79 -6.85 -7.98
N LEU A 549 -1.28 -6.39 -9.14
CA LEU A 549 -0.35 -5.28 -9.18
C LEU A 549 -1.08 -3.95 -9.12
N GLY A 550 -0.71 -3.09 -8.17
CA GLY A 550 -1.28 -1.76 -7.99
C GLY A 550 -0.21 -0.69 -7.77
N ILE A 551 -0.66 0.41 -7.20
CA ILE A 551 0.18 1.59 -6.95
C ILE A 551 -0.01 2.11 -5.50
N MET A 552 0.91 2.96 -5.07
CA MET A 552 0.83 3.87 -3.92
C MET A 552 1.61 5.14 -4.26
N GLY A 553 1.46 6.20 -3.49
CA GLY A 553 2.23 7.44 -3.67
C GLY A 553 1.75 8.36 -4.78
N ILE A 554 0.48 8.25 -5.22
CA ILE A 554 -0.05 9.14 -6.28
C ILE A 554 -0.11 10.60 -5.80
N ALA A 555 -0.51 10.85 -4.54
CA ALA A 555 -0.59 12.23 -4.05
C ALA A 555 0.80 12.88 -3.98
N ASP A 556 1.81 12.17 -3.44
CA ASP A 556 3.20 12.66 -3.43
C ASP A 556 3.74 12.93 -4.84
N LEU A 557 3.44 12.02 -5.79
CA LEU A 557 3.84 12.22 -7.18
C LEU A 557 3.24 13.50 -7.76
N LEU A 558 1.94 13.71 -7.57
CA LEU A 558 1.26 14.90 -8.06
C LEU A 558 1.80 16.19 -7.41
N PHE A 559 2.13 16.15 -6.10
CA PHE A 559 2.81 17.25 -5.41
C PHE A 559 4.15 17.58 -6.05
N LEU A 560 4.99 16.57 -6.33
CA LEU A 560 6.29 16.75 -6.99
C LEU A 560 6.15 17.34 -8.40
N LEU A 561 5.15 16.90 -9.16
CA LEU A 561 4.88 17.40 -10.51
C LEU A 561 4.10 18.72 -10.52
N LYS A 562 3.66 19.22 -9.34
CA LYS A 562 2.82 20.41 -9.17
C LYS A 562 1.50 20.32 -9.93
N ILE A 563 0.87 19.15 -9.94
CA ILE A 563 -0.42 18.89 -10.55
C ILE A 563 -1.46 18.74 -9.43
N PRO A 564 -2.55 19.53 -9.42
CA PRO A 564 -3.61 19.34 -8.44
C PRO A 564 -4.31 17.98 -8.63
N TYR A 565 -4.61 17.28 -7.53
CA TYR A 565 -5.22 15.95 -7.56
C TYR A 565 -6.61 15.95 -8.21
N ASP A 566 -7.43 16.94 -7.90
CA ASP A 566 -8.81 17.14 -8.33
C ASP A 566 -8.92 18.07 -9.55
N SER A 567 -7.97 17.97 -10.49
CA SER A 567 -7.92 18.74 -11.73
C SER A 567 -8.05 17.86 -12.97
N LYS A 568 -8.42 18.46 -14.09
CA LYS A 568 -8.45 17.80 -15.40
C LYS A 568 -7.10 17.17 -15.73
N ASP A 569 -6.01 17.92 -15.56
CA ASP A 569 -4.64 17.45 -15.82
C ASP A 569 -4.28 16.27 -14.89
N GLY A 570 -4.71 16.33 -13.62
CA GLY A 570 -4.56 15.24 -12.66
C GLY A 570 -5.25 13.96 -13.13
N TYR A 571 -6.50 14.06 -13.59
CA TYR A 571 -7.24 12.90 -14.10
C TYR A 571 -6.67 12.36 -15.41
N GLU A 572 -6.24 13.21 -16.34
CA GLU A 572 -5.57 12.78 -17.57
C GLU A 572 -4.24 12.06 -17.26
N PHE A 573 -3.50 12.54 -16.27
CA PHE A 573 -2.25 11.91 -15.86
C PHE A 573 -2.51 10.57 -15.17
N MET A 574 -3.49 10.50 -14.24
CA MET A 574 -3.93 9.25 -13.61
C MET A 574 -4.41 8.23 -14.65
N ASN A 575 -5.12 8.65 -15.68
CA ASN A 575 -5.58 7.80 -16.77
C ASN A 575 -4.41 7.11 -17.50
N LYS A 576 -3.36 7.88 -17.84
CA LYS A 576 -2.16 7.34 -18.49
C LYS A 576 -1.40 6.35 -17.60
N LEU A 577 -1.28 6.67 -16.30
CA LEU A 577 -0.64 5.76 -15.33
C LEU A 577 -1.43 4.44 -15.19
N ALA A 578 -2.74 4.52 -15.11
CA ALA A 578 -3.64 3.37 -14.96
C ALA A 578 -3.61 2.46 -16.19
N GLU A 579 -3.60 3.04 -17.39
CA GLU A 579 -3.47 2.31 -18.65
C GLU A 579 -2.14 1.57 -18.70
N ALA A 580 -1.03 2.25 -18.35
CA ALA A 580 0.32 1.67 -18.33
C ALA A 580 0.40 0.43 -17.41
N VAL A 581 -0.10 0.52 -16.17
CA VAL A 581 -0.09 -0.62 -15.23
C VAL A 581 -0.76 -1.84 -15.83
N SER A 582 -1.95 -1.67 -16.41
CA SER A 582 -2.72 -2.80 -16.92
C SER A 582 -2.17 -3.34 -18.23
N TYR A 583 -1.81 -2.48 -19.17
CA TYR A 583 -1.23 -2.93 -20.43
C TYR A 583 0.09 -3.67 -20.23
N LEU A 584 1.03 -3.05 -19.52
CA LEU A 584 2.38 -3.60 -19.36
C LEU A 584 2.39 -4.87 -18.49
N SER A 585 1.52 -4.95 -17.47
CA SER A 585 1.38 -6.18 -16.68
C SER A 585 0.77 -7.32 -17.49
N MET A 586 -0.20 -7.06 -18.37
CA MET A 586 -0.76 -8.07 -19.26
C MET A 586 0.22 -8.49 -20.35
N ASP A 587 1.00 -7.57 -20.95
CA ASP A 587 2.02 -7.88 -21.94
C ASP A 587 3.15 -8.74 -21.33
N GLU A 588 3.61 -8.42 -20.11
CA GLU A 588 4.57 -9.27 -19.37
C GLU A 588 3.97 -10.64 -19.03
N SER A 589 2.69 -10.69 -18.64
CA SER A 589 1.99 -11.96 -18.38
C SER A 589 1.91 -12.84 -19.63
N VAL A 590 1.79 -12.26 -20.83
CA VAL A 590 1.92 -12.97 -22.10
C VAL A 590 3.36 -13.45 -22.32
N ALA A 591 4.35 -12.63 -21.99
CA ALA A 591 5.76 -13.03 -22.12
C ALA A 591 6.09 -14.21 -21.19
N ILE A 592 5.56 -14.23 -19.97
CA ILE A 592 5.69 -15.36 -19.04
C ILE A 592 4.96 -16.59 -19.60
N ALA A 593 3.76 -16.44 -20.16
CA ALA A 593 3.00 -17.55 -20.73
C ALA A 593 3.74 -18.26 -21.87
N LYS A 594 4.54 -17.56 -22.67
CA LYS A 594 5.35 -18.16 -23.75
C LYS A 594 6.34 -19.19 -23.21
N SER A 595 6.91 -18.98 -22.04
CA SER A 595 7.94 -19.86 -21.45
C SER A 595 7.35 -20.86 -20.44
N ARG A 596 6.30 -20.48 -19.71
CA ARG A 596 5.74 -21.26 -18.59
C ARG A 596 4.35 -21.85 -18.85
N GLY A 597 3.74 -21.52 -19.99
CA GLY A 597 2.37 -21.83 -20.33
C GLY A 597 1.36 -20.83 -19.75
N PRO A 598 0.16 -20.72 -20.33
CA PRO A 598 -0.92 -19.90 -19.82
C PRO A 598 -1.48 -20.47 -18.50
N PHE A 599 -2.36 -19.69 -17.83
CA PHE A 599 -3.08 -20.24 -16.67
C PHE A 599 -3.95 -21.45 -17.07
N PRO A 600 -4.12 -22.47 -16.21
CA PRO A 600 -4.77 -23.73 -16.59
C PRO A 600 -6.16 -23.59 -17.22
N LEU A 601 -7.00 -22.69 -16.72
CA LEU A 601 -8.36 -22.47 -17.25
C LEU A 601 -8.41 -21.59 -18.53
N PHE A 602 -7.26 -21.17 -19.08
CA PHE A 602 -7.20 -20.29 -20.25
C PHE A 602 -8.06 -20.78 -21.44
N LYS A 603 -7.93 -22.06 -21.79
CA LYS A 603 -8.67 -22.64 -22.94
C LYS A 603 -10.18 -22.64 -22.75
N ASN A 604 -10.66 -22.64 -21.51
CA ASN A 604 -12.08 -22.61 -21.14
C ASN A 604 -12.60 -21.19 -20.93
N SER A 605 -11.74 -20.19 -21.01
CA SER A 605 -12.07 -18.79 -20.78
C SER A 605 -12.35 -18.03 -22.08
N ASP A 606 -13.02 -16.89 -21.97
CA ASP A 606 -13.27 -16.00 -23.11
C ASP A 606 -12.01 -15.25 -23.59
N TYR A 607 -10.87 -15.41 -22.92
CA TYR A 607 -9.58 -14.92 -23.43
C TYR A 607 -9.24 -15.49 -24.81
N VAL A 608 -9.63 -16.75 -25.10
CA VAL A 608 -9.45 -17.33 -26.44
C VAL A 608 -10.21 -16.60 -27.54
N LYS A 609 -11.26 -15.86 -27.17
CA LYS A 609 -12.03 -14.98 -28.05
C LYS A 609 -11.53 -13.53 -28.06
N GLY A 610 -10.50 -13.22 -27.28
CA GLY A 610 -9.94 -11.88 -27.14
C GLY A 610 -10.68 -11.00 -26.11
N ARG A 611 -11.52 -11.54 -25.23
CA ARG A 611 -12.17 -10.80 -24.17
C ARG A 611 -11.19 -10.61 -23.02
N ILE A 612 -10.97 -9.36 -22.63
CA ILE A 612 -10.07 -8.96 -21.53
C ILE A 612 -10.84 -8.21 -20.44
N PRO A 613 -10.43 -8.28 -19.16
CA PRO A 613 -11.17 -7.65 -18.04
C PRO A 613 -10.81 -6.18 -17.85
N VAL A 614 -10.69 -5.39 -18.94
CA VAL A 614 -10.28 -3.97 -18.92
C VAL A 614 -11.36 -3.14 -19.62
N ALA A 615 -12.13 -2.39 -18.85
CA ALA A 615 -13.26 -1.61 -19.33
C ALA A 615 -12.84 -0.53 -20.34
N GLY A 616 -11.72 0.15 -20.11
CA GLY A 616 -11.21 1.23 -20.95
C GLY A 616 -11.00 0.81 -22.41
N TYR A 617 -10.55 -0.44 -22.64
CA TYR A 617 -10.42 -0.99 -23.98
C TYR A 617 -11.73 -0.97 -24.79
N TYR A 618 -12.87 -1.19 -24.13
CA TYR A 618 -14.18 -1.27 -24.77
C TYR A 618 -14.97 0.05 -24.76
N GLU A 619 -14.75 0.86 -23.72
CA GLU A 619 -15.59 2.01 -23.42
C GLU A 619 -14.98 3.35 -23.84
N LEU A 620 -13.65 3.41 -23.98
CA LEU A 620 -12.96 4.63 -24.39
C LEU A 620 -12.64 4.61 -25.89
N PRO A 621 -12.65 5.78 -26.58
CA PRO A 621 -12.28 5.88 -27.99
C PRO A 621 -10.84 5.40 -28.22
N ARG A 622 -10.60 4.66 -29.31
CA ARG A 622 -9.27 4.07 -29.62
C ARG A 622 -8.15 5.12 -29.74
N GLU A 623 -8.47 6.29 -30.26
CA GLU A 623 -7.55 7.42 -30.41
C GLU A 623 -7.07 8.01 -29.08
N THR A 624 -7.74 7.68 -27.96
CA THR A 624 -7.33 8.11 -26.61
C THR A 624 -6.42 7.09 -25.92
N HIS A 625 -6.24 5.90 -26.50
CA HIS A 625 -5.37 4.87 -25.93
C HIS A 625 -3.90 5.24 -26.16
N THR A 626 -3.08 5.06 -25.13
CA THR A 626 -1.62 5.26 -25.21
C THR A 626 -0.93 4.04 -25.80
N TYR A 627 -1.51 2.84 -25.61
CA TYR A 627 -0.92 1.56 -25.97
C TYR A 627 -1.75 0.83 -27.04
N ASP A 628 -1.09 -0.06 -27.80
CA ASP A 628 -1.70 -0.89 -28.85
C ASP A 628 -2.32 -2.16 -28.24
N TRP A 629 -3.54 -2.02 -27.74
CA TRP A 629 -4.31 -3.11 -27.13
C TRP A 629 -4.70 -4.20 -28.14
N ASP A 630 -4.93 -3.85 -29.39
CA ASP A 630 -5.33 -4.83 -30.41
C ASP A 630 -4.18 -5.81 -30.70
N THR A 631 -2.95 -5.31 -30.81
CA THR A 631 -1.75 -6.17 -30.91
C THR A 631 -1.58 -7.04 -29.66
N LEU A 632 -1.84 -6.52 -28.45
CA LEU A 632 -1.77 -7.30 -27.22
C LEU A 632 -2.81 -8.43 -27.22
N ILE A 633 -4.04 -8.17 -27.64
CA ILE A 633 -5.10 -9.19 -27.72
C ILE A 633 -4.71 -10.30 -28.69
N GLU A 634 -4.14 -9.97 -29.86
CA GLU A 634 -3.65 -10.99 -30.81
C GLU A 634 -2.51 -11.82 -30.21
N LYS A 635 -1.61 -11.21 -29.43
CA LYS A 635 -0.58 -11.95 -28.68
C LYS A 635 -1.20 -12.90 -27.66
N ILE A 636 -2.26 -12.47 -26.93
CA ILE A 636 -3.00 -13.29 -25.96
C ILE A 636 -3.66 -14.49 -26.65
N LYS A 637 -4.35 -14.29 -27.76
CA LYS A 637 -4.97 -15.38 -28.53
C LYS A 637 -3.95 -16.38 -29.01
N LYS A 638 -2.76 -15.92 -29.46
CA LYS A 638 -1.71 -16.75 -30.02
C LYS A 638 -0.91 -17.52 -28.97
N HIS A 639 -0.56 -16.89 -27.85
CA HIS A 639 0.39 -17.41 -26.88
C HIS A 639 -0.24 -17.75 -25.52
N GLY A 640 -1.48 -17.31 -25.28
CA GLY A 640 -2.11 -17.33 -23.98
C GLY A 640 -1.63 -16.18 -23.07
N ILE A 641 -2.20 -16.11 -21.90
CA ILE A 641 -1.80 -15.21 -20.83
C ILE A 641 -1.58 -15.99 -19.53
N ARG A 642 -0.57 -15.65 -18.74
CA ARG A 642 -0.18 -16.40 -17.54
C ARG A 642 -1.11 -16.16 -16.36
N ASN A 643 -1.66 -14.94 -16.23
CA ASN A 643 -2.46 -14.49 -15.10
C ASN A 643 -3.84 -14.04 -15.59
N SER A 644 -4.90 -14.55 -14.99
CA SER A 644 -6.28 -14.25 -15.42
C SER A 644 -6.73 -12.81 -15.07
N TRP A 645 -6.17 -12.20 -14.05
CA TRP A 645 -6.24 -10.77 -13.73
C TRP A 645 -4.85 -10.33 -13.30
N SER A 646 -4.46 -9.11 -13.65
CA SER A 646 -3.10 -8.61 -13.38
C SER A 646 -3.06 -7.38 -12.47
N SER A 647 -4.06 -6.53 -12.51
CA SER A 647 -4.04 -5.23 -11.81
C SER A 647 -5.17 -5.04 -10.81
N THR A 648 -4.86 -4.36 -9.69
CA THR A 648 -5.78 -3.95 -8.62
C THR A 648 -5.15 -2.80 -7.84
N ILE A 649 -5.93 -2.00 -7.13
CA ILE A 649 -5.35 -1.02 -6.20
C ILE A 649 -5.79 -1.36 -4.78
N ALA A 650 -4.81 -1.80 -3.98
CA ALA A 650 -4.96 -2.11 -2.57
C ALA A 650 -4.84 -0.85 -1.69
N PRO A 651 -5.34 -0.87 -0.44
CA PRO A 651 -5.25 0.30 0.46
C PRO A 651 -3.84 0.73 0.80
N THR A 652 -2.87 -0.19 0.84
CA THR A 652 -1.45 0.01 1.18
C THR A 652 -1.15 0.66 2.54
N GLY A 653 -2.08 0.64 3.50
CA GLY A 653 -1.96 1.37 4.75
C GLY A 653 -0.62 1.21 5.47
N THR A 654 -0.13 -0.03 5.67
CA THR A 654 1.17 -0.29 6.32
C THR A 654 2.34 -0.20 5.33
N LEU A 655 2.14 -0.60 4.06
CA LEU A 655 3.21 -0.57 3.04
C LEU A 655 3.64 0.86 2.71
N SER A 656 2.70 1.79 2.64
CA SER A 656 2.99 3.21 2.41
C SER A 656 3.80 3.82 3.57
N MET A 657 3.55 3.39 4.82
CA MET A 657 4.38 3.78 5.97
C MET A 657 5.82 3.26 5.87
N ILE A 658 6.04 2.05 5.31
CA ILE A 658 7.39 1.52 5.05
C ILE A 658 8.04 2.28 3.89
N ALA A 659 7.28 2.57 2.85
CA ALA A 659 7.74 3.29 1.67
C ALA A 659 7.89 4.80 1.90
N ASP A 660 7.32 5.33 3.00
CA ASP A 660 7.26 6.76 3.33
C ASP A 660 6.60 7.56 2.19
N THR A 661 5.33 7.22 1.89
CA THR A 661 4.55 7.80 0.78
C THR A 661 3.04 7.71 1.07
N SER A 662 2.20 8.33 0.23
CA SER A 662 0.75 8.30 0.34
C SER A 662 0.15 6.92 -0.02
N ASN A 663 -1.06 6.65 0.49
CA ASN A 663 -1.73 5.35 0.39
C ASN A 663 -2.41 5.17 -0.97
N GLY A 664 -2.18 4.04 -1.65
CA GLY A 664 -2.93 3.63 -2.83
C GLY A 664 -3.25 4.78 -3.78
N VAL A 665 -4.52 4.92 -4.11
CA VAL A 665 -5.05 6.00 -4.97
C VAL A 665 -5.56 7.21 -4.15
N GLU A 666 -5.35 7.19 -2.83
CA GLU A 666 -5.88 8.23 -1.95
C GLU A 666 -5.07 9.53 -2.03
N PRO A 667 -5.71 10.69 -1.92
CA PRO A 667 -5.02 11.90 -1.53
C PRO A 667 -4.46 11.75 -0.11
N VAL A 668 -3.52 12.60 0.29
CA VAL A 668 -3.03 12.59 1.68
C VAL A 668 -4.16 12.92 2.65
N PHE A 669 -4.19 12.24 3.79
CA PHE A 669 -5.21 12.51 4.81
C PHE A 669 -5.03 13.89 5.46
N ALA A 670 -3.79 14.26 5.79
CA ALA A 670 -3.40 15.54 6.35
C ALA A 670 -1.95 15.83 5.98
N LEU A 671 -1.61 17.09 5.66
CA LEU A 671 -0.24 17.52 5.34
C LEU A 671 0.60 17.64 6.61
N VAL A 672 -0.01 18.05 7.72
CA VAL A 672 0.63 18.15 9.04
C VAL A 672 -0.32 17.63 10.10
N TYR A 673 0.17 16.78 10.97
CA TYR A 673 -0.58 16.32 12.15
C TYR A 673 0.29 16.36 13.40
N GLU A 674 -0.32 16.67 14.54
CA GLU A 674 0.35 16.67 15.83
C GLU A 674 0.29 15.29 16.48
N LYS A 675 1.42 14.78 16.91
CA LYS A 675 1.48 13.59 17.77
C LYS A 675 1.86 14.03 19.17
N ARG A 676 0.97 13.82 20.13
CA ARG A 676 1.22 14.07 21.56
C ARG A 676 1.77 12.81 22.19
N VAL A 677 2.96 12.90 22.75
CA VAL A 677 3.61 11.82 23.50
C VAL A 677 4.10 12.38 24.83
N THR A 678 4.37 11.50 25.81
CA THR A 678 4.76 11.85 27.18
C THR A 678 5.96 12.84 27.26
N VAL A 679 6.80 12.86 26.23
CA VAL A 679 7.99 13.72 26.17
C VAL A 679 7.78 15.02 25.37
N GLY A 680 6.56 15.32 24.91
CA GLY A 680 6.26 16.57 24.20
C GLY A 680 5.31 16.42 23.00
N ARG A 681 5.10 17.53 22.30
CA ARG A 681 4.34 17.60 21.06
C ARG A 681 5.31 17.55 19.88
N PHE A 682 5.00 16.71 18.89
CA PHE A 682 5.78 16.58 17.67
C PHE A 682 4.86 16.74 16.46
N PHE A 683 5.25 17.60 15.54
CA PHE A 683 4.59 17.71 14.26
C PHE A 683 5.19 16.71 13.27
N TYR A 684 4.33 16.02 12.57
CA TYR A 684 4.66 15.21 11.42
C TYR A 684 4.14 15.91 10.19
N ALA A 685 5.01 16.18 9.24
CA ALA A 685 4.63 16.77 7.98
C ALA A 685 4.90 15.79 6.84
N ASP A 686 4.05 15.83 5.81
CA ASP A 686 4.36 15.19 4.53
C ASP A 686 5.71 15.69 4.02
N LYS A 687 6.61 14.79 3.60
CA LYS A 687 8.00 15.13 3.27
C LYS A 687 8.14 16.02 2.04
N VAL A 688 7.24 15.84 1.03
CA VAL A 688 7.26 16.66 -0.18
C VAL A 688 6.80 18.07 0.18
N PHE A 689 5.73 18.16 0.95
CA PHE A 689 5.21 19.41 1.45
C PHE A 689 6.21 20.14 2.37
N GLU A 690 6.84 19.41 3.31
CA GLU A 690 7.87 19.97 4.20
C GLU A 690 9.05 20.54 3.42
N SER A 691 9.53 19.81 2.39
CA SER A 691 10.59 20.30 1.51
C SER A 691 10.19 21.59 0.79
N MET A 692 8.95 21.63 0.30
CA MET A 692 8.43 22.78 -0.42
C MET A 692 8.25 23.99 0.50
N LEU A 693 7.82 23.81 1.74
CA LEU A 693 7.79 24.88 2.75
C LEU A 693 9.19 25.44 3.02
N LYS A 694 10.21 24.58 3.13
CA LYS A 694 11.61 24.98 3.34
C LYS A 694 12.17 25.74 2.13
N GLU A 695 11.92 25.25 0.93
CA GLU A 695 12.36 25.89 -0.32
C GLU A 695 11.75 27.29 -0.51
N ASN A 696 10.53 27.51 0.01
CA ASN A 696 9.83 28.80 -0.09
C ASN A 696 9.97 29.67 1.17
N GLY A 697 10.81 29.27 2.15
CA GLY A 697 11.04 30.06 3.36
C GLY A 697 9.84 30.14 4.33
N LEU A 698 8.86 29.24 4.20
CA LEU A 698 7.60 29.20 4.97
C LEU A 698 7.65 28.20 6.15
N TYR A 699 8.73 27.45 6.29
CA TYR A 699 8.83 26.41 7.33
C TYR A 699 9.05 27.04 8.71
N SER A 700 8.04 27.00 9.57
CA SER A 700 8.12 27.42 10.97
C SER A 700 7.13 26.64 11.83
N ASP A 701 7.42 26.52 13.14
CA ASP A 701 6.51 25.87 14.10
C ASP A 701 5.14 26.57 14.17
N GLU A 702 5.11 27.89 13.94
CA GLU A 702 3.87 28.65 13.91
C GLU A 702 2.99 28.22 12.72
N ILE A 703 3.57 28.12 11.52
CA ILE A 703 2.85 27.69 10.31
C ILE A 703 2.41 26.23 10.46
N LEU A 704 3.29 25.33 10.95
CA LEU A 704 2.93 23.92 11.18
C LEU A 704 1.77 23.81 12.20
N THR A 705 1.78 24.63 13.25
CA THR A 705 0.68 24.67 14.23
C THR A 705 -0.63 25.16 13.60
N LYS A 706 -0.59 26.19 12.75
CA LYS A 706 -1.78 26.68 12.03
C LYS A 706 -2.36 25.60 11.13
N ILE A 707 -1.51 24.92 10.36
CA ILE A 707 -1.93 23.83 9.47
C ILE A 707 -2.54 22.68 10.29
N ALA A 708 -1.88 22.23 11.36
CA ALA A 708 -2.40 21.16 12.21
C ALA A 708 -3.77 21.53 12.84
N ASN A 709 -3.98 22.79 13.23
CA ASN A 709 -5.26 23.28 13.75
C ASN A 709 -6.33 23.49 12.65
N ASN A 710 -5.92 23.59 11.38
CA ASN A 710 -6.80 23.66 10.22
C ASN A 710 -7.02 22.28 9.58
N TYR A 711 -7.27 21.26 10.38
CA TYR A 711 -7.48 19.87 9.93
C TYR A 711 -6.32 19.28 9.11
N GLY A 712 -5.10 19.78 9.31
CA GLY A 712 -3.92 19.36 8.55
C GLY A 712 -3.90 19.86 7.10
N SER A 713 -4.79 20.80 6.76
CA SER A 713 -4.92 21.42 5.43
C SER A 713 -4.31 22.80 5.39
N VAL A 714 -3.80 23.19 4.23
CA VAL A 714 -3.31 24.55 3.93
C VAL A 714 -4.39 25.46 3.32
N ARG A 715 -5.53 24.90 2.98
CA ARG A 715 -6.61 25.62 2.30
C ARG A 715 -7.18 26.71 3.21
N GLY A 716 -7.34 27.92 2.67
CA GLY A 716 -7.85 29.09 3.41
C GLY A 716 -6.85 29.75 4.37
N LEU A 717 -5.59 29.31 4.42
CA LEU A 717 -4.55 29.94 5.23
C LEU A 717 -3.86 31.07 4.44
N PRO A 718 -4.00 32.36 4.84
CA PRO A 718 -3.47 33.49 4.10
C PRO A 718 -1.93 33.54 4.05
N GLU A 719 -1.23 32.84 4.96
CA GLU A 719 0.22 32.75 4.99
C GLU A 719 0.79 31.81 3.92
N ILE A 720 -0.06 30.92 3.38
CA ILE A 720 0.35 29.96 2.35
C ILE A 720 -0.06 30.49 0.97
N PRO A 721 0.88 30.56 0.00
CA PRO A 721 0.58 31.00 -1.36
C PRO A 721 -0.55 30.21 -2.02
N GLU A 722 -1.41 30.86 -2.81
CA GLU A 722 -2.59 30.26 -3.44
C GLU A 722 -2.23 29.01 -4.27
N TRP A 723 -1.12 29.05 -5.01
CA TRP A 723 -0.65 27.90 -5.79
C TRP A 723 -0.31 26.69 -4.92
N MET A 724 0.25 26.90 -3.71
CA MET A 724 0.50 25.79 -2.77
C MET A 724 -0.82 25.23 -2.21
N GLN A 725 -1.77 26.11 -1.87
CA GLN A 725 -3.09 25.68 -1.40
C GLN A 725 -3.82 24.84 -2.45
N ARG A 726 -3.61 25.11 -3.75
CA ARG A 726 -4.24 24.37 -4.85
C ARG A 726 -3.59 23.02 -5.12
N ILE A 727 -2.26 22.90 -4.93
CA ILE A 727 -1.52 21.67 -5.18
C ILE A 727 -1.59 20.73 -3.98
N PHE A 728 -1.35 21.25 -2.76
CA PHE A 728 -1.27 20.45 -1.55
C PHE A 728 -2.64 20.24 -0.91
N VAL A 729 -3.54 19.59 -1.64
CA VAL A 729 -4.89 19.26 -1.17
C VAL A 729 -4.88 17.97 -0.35
N THR A 730 -5.70 17.96 0.72
CA THR A 730 -5.92 16.76 1.54
C THR A 730 -7.23 16.06 1.18
N ALA A 731 -7.47 14.86 1.70
CA ALA A 731 -8.67 14.10 1.42
C ALA A 731 -9.97 14.85 1.78
N ILE A 732 -9.95 15.69 2.82
CA ILE A 732 -11.12 16.49 3.23
C ILE A 732 -11.27 17.82 2.47
N ASP A 733 -10.26 18.21 1.67
CA ASP A 733 -10.30 19.40 0.81
C ASP A 733 -10.99 19.14 -0.52
N ILE A 734 -11.14 17.85 -0.87
CA ILE A 734 -11.65 17.38 -2.16
C ILE A 734 -13.14 17.05 -2.01
N HIS A 735 -13.96 17.52 -2.95
CA HIS A 735 -15.38 17.19 -2.95
C HIS A 735 -15.61 15.70 -3.24
N TRP A 736 -16.66 15.10 -2.69
CA TRP A 736 -16.92 13.67 -2.86
C TRP A 736 -17.12 13.26 -4.33
N THR A 737 -17.62 14.14 -5.19
CA THR A 737 -17.73 13.88 -6.65
C THR A 737 -16.36 13.68 -7.29
N ASP A 738 -15.37 14.45 -6.87
CA ASP A 738 -13.99 14.37 -7.35
C ASP A 738 -13.29 13.10 -6.85
N HIS A 739 -13.58 12.66 -5.62
CA HIS A 739 -13.15 11.35 -5.14
C HIS A 739 -13.69 10.20 -5.99
N VAL A 740 -14.99 10.25 -6.35
CA VAL A 740 -15.62 9.26 -7.23
C VAL A 740 -15.00 9.30 -8.62
N MET A 741 -14.79 10.51 -9.17
CA MET A 741 -14.17 10.69 -10.49
C MET A 741 -12.75 10.12 -10.53
N ALA A 742 -11.92 10.41 -9.54
CA ALA A 742 -10.56 9.86 -9.44
C ALA A 742 -10.58 8.32 -9.45
N GLN A 743 -11.48 7.70 -8.68
CA GLN A 743 -11.63 6.24 -8.68
C GLN A 743 -12.11 5.72 -10.05
N ALA A 744 -13.04 6.43 -10.70
CA ALA A 744 -13.58 6.04 -12.00
C ALA A 744 -12.51 6.04 -13.10
N VAL A 745 -11.66 7.07 -13.13
CA VAL A 745 -10.53 7.16 -14.08
C VAL A 745 -9.60 5.95 -13.96
N TRP A 746 -9.20 5.59 -12.74
CA TRP A 746 -8.40 4.40 -12.51
C TRP A 746 -9.16 3.10 -12.85
N GLN A 747 -10.45 2.99 -12.49
CA GLN A 747 -11.23 1.76 -12.68
C GLN A 747 -11.47 1.43 -14.17
N LYS A 748 -11.40 2.40 -15.08
CA LYS A 748 -11.47 2.13 -16.53
C LYS A 748 -10.36 1.15 -16.96
N TRP A 749 -9.18 1.26 -16.38
CA TRP A 749 -8.05 0.44 -16.79
C TRP A 749 -7.74 -0.71 -15.82
N ILE A 750 -7.98 -0.55 -14.51
CA ILE A 750 -7.68 -1.59 -13.52
C ILE A 750 -8.61 -2.80 -13.71
N SER A 751 -7.99 -3.96 -13.96
CA SER A 751 -8.70 -5.19 -14.32
C SER A 751 -9.56 -5.75 -13.17
N ASN A 752 -9.08 -5.70 -11.91
CA ASN A 752 -9.90 -6.03 -10.74
C ASN A 752 -10.55 -4.76 -10.15
N ALA A 753 -10.77 -4.66 -8.86
CA ALA A 753 -11.38 -3.49 -8.22
C ALA A 753 -10.32 -2.59 -7.55
N ILE A 754 -10.78 -1.54 -6.92
CA ILE A 754 -9.97 -0.51 -6.26
C ILE A 754 -10.51 -0.31 -4.84
N ALA A 755 -9.65 -0.44 -3.84
CA ALA A 755 -9.96 -0.01 -2.49
C ALA A 755 -9.76 1.50 -2.39
N LYS A 756 -10.86 2.23 -2.32
CA LYS A 756 -10.89 3.67 -2.09
C LYS A 756 -12.01 4.04 -1.14
N THR A 757 -11.70 4.95 -0.21
CA THR A 757 -12.69 5.56 0.66
C THR A 757 -13.01 6.97 0.18
N ILE A 758 -14.30 7.26 0.00
CA ILE A 758 -14.75 8.63 -0.20
C ILE A 758 -14.78 9.31 1.18
N ASN A 759 -13.75 10.10 1.47
CA ASN A 759 -13.70 10.87 2.71
C ASN A 759 -14.59 12.09 2.59
N MET A 760 -15.57 12.16 3.46
CA MET A 760 -16.57 13.23 3.47
C MET A 760 -16.47 14.04 4.75
N PRO A 761 -16.63 15.36 4.66
CA PRO A 761 -16.74 16.23 5.83
C PRO A 761 -17.93 15.88 6.74
N GLY A 762 -17.87 16.33 8.00
CA GLY A 762 -18.93 16.07 8.98
C GLY A 762 -20.30 16.68 8.68
N ASP A 763 -20.32 17.73 7.87
CA ASP A 763 -21.52 18.50 7.47
C ASP A 763 -22.28 17.93 6.26
N VAL A 764 -21.77 16.88 5.58
CA VAL A 764 -22.47 16.23 4.47
C VAL A 764 -23.74 15.51 4.97
N THR A 765 -24.72 15.40 4.09
CA THR A 765 -26.02 14.78 4.35
C THR A 765 -26.04 13.30 3.97
N ALA A 766 -27.05 12.57 4.39
CA ALA A 766 -27.30 11.21 3.91
C ALA A 766 -27.62 11.18 2.39
N GLU A 767 -28.14 12.28 1.85
CA GLU A 767 -28.41 12.41 0.41
C GLU A 767 -27.10 12.48 -0.39
N ASP A 768 -26.08 13.19 0.11
CA ASP A 768 -24.73 13.18 -0.51
C ASP A 768 -24.16 11.77 -0.58
N VAL A 769 -24.30 10.97 0.48
CA VAL A 769 -23.87 9.57 0.51
C VAL A 769 -24.65 8.73 -0.53
N LYS A 770 -25.97 8.91 -0.61
CA LYS A 770 -26.80 8.26 -1.64
C LYS A 770 -26.30 8.63 -3.05
N CYS A 771 -26.12 9.92 -3.29
CA CYS A 771 -25.67 10.43 -4.59
C CYS A 771 -24.27 9.92 -4.94
N ALA A 772 -23.37 9.78 -3.96
CA ALA A 772 -22.06 9.16 -4.19
C ALA A 772 -22.19 7.70 -4.66
N TYR A 773 -23.11 6.92 -4.08
CA TYR A 773 -23.35 5.54 -4.53
C TYR A 773 -23.98 5.48 -5.93
N LEU A 774 -24.95 6.34 -6.21
CA LEU A 774 -25.58 6.44 -7.52
C LEU A 774 -24.57 6.81 -8.61
N LEU A 775 -23.77 7.84 -8.38
CA LEU A 775 -22.73 8.29 -9.31
C LEU A 775 -21.67 7.21 -9.53
N SER A 776 -21.28 6.50 -8.48
CA SER A 776 -20.29 5.41 -8.56
C SER A 776 -20.76 4.29 -9.49
N HIS A 777 -22.02 3.89 -9.42
CA HIS A 777 -22.58 2.90 -10.34
C HIS A 777 -22.51 3.37 -11.80
N GLU A 778 -23.00 4.57 -12.08
CA GLU A 778 -23.04 5.14 -13.44
C GLU A 778 -21.68 5.33 -14.07
N LEU A 779 -20.64 5.65 -13.26
CA LEU A 779 -19.26 5.77 -13.73
C LEU A 779 -18.54 4.41 -13.88
N GLY A 780 -19.23 3.30 -13.58
CA GLY A 780 -18.71 1.94 -13.78
C GLY A 780 -17.77 1.45 -12.69
N LEU A 781 -17.83 2.03 -11.48
CA LEU A 781 -17.10 1.52 -10.34
C LEU A 781 -17.58 0.12 -9.97
N LYS A 782 -16.68 -0.69 -9.41
CA LYS A 782 -16.96 -2.06 -8.99
C LYS A 782 -17.43 -2.15 -7.53
N GLY A 783 -17.09 -1.14 -6.75
CA GLY A 783 -17.50 -1.00 -5.36
C GLY A 783 -17.00 0.31 -4.80
N VAL A 784 -17.59 0.76 -3.70
CA VAL A 784 -17.26 2.02 -3.05
C VAL A 784 -17.61 2.00 -1.57
N THR A 785 -16.81 2.69 -0.77
CA THR A 785 -17.02 2.91 0.66
C THR A 785 -16.95 4.40 0.95
N VAL A 786 -17.78 4.89 1.85
CA VAL A 786 -17.76 6.27 2.32
C VAL A 786 -17.27 6.34 3.77
N PHE A 787 -16.63 7.42 4.14
CA PHE A 787 -16.28 7.73 5.52
C PHE A 787 -16.59 9.20 5.77
N ARG A 788 -17.62 9.47 6.59
CA ARG A 788 -17.93 10.82 7.04
C ARG A 788 -17.20 11.12 8.35
N ASP A 789 -16.58 12.28 8.45
CA ASP A 789 -15.96 12.72 9.70
C ASP A 789 -17.00 12.74 10.86
N GLY A 790 -16.64 12.14 12.00
CA GLY A 790 -17.54 11.95 13.14
C GLY A 790 -18.53 10.78 13.01
N SER A 791 -18.47 9.94 11.97
CA SER A 791 -19.33 8.74 11.84
C SER A 791 -18.94 7.59 12.76
N ARG A 792 -17.70 7.59 13.29
CA ARG A 792 -17.22 6.60 14.27
C ARG A 792 -16.73 7.28 15.53
N HIS A 793 -16.97 6.67 16.70
CA HIS A 793 -16.52 7.19 18.00
C HIS A 793 -15.00 7.17 18.14
N GLU A 794 -14.32 6.19 17.52
CA GLU A 794 -12.87 6.10 17.49
C GLU A 794 -12.38 6.37 16.05
N GLN A 795 -11.67 7.47 15.88
CA GLN A 795 -10.98 7.80 14.63
C GLN A 795 -9.51 7.42 14.77
N VAL A 796 -9.01 6.66 13.79
CA VAL A 796 -7.61 6.19 13.75
C VAL A 796 -6.60 7.34 13.63
N LEU A 797 -7.02 8.47 13.07
CA LEU A 797 -6.23 9.69 12.95
C LEU A 797 -6.96 10.84 13.65
N HIS A 798 -6.45 11.25 14.81
CA HIS A 798 -6.91 12.45 15.47
C HIS A 798 -6.17 13.65 14.89
N ILE A 799 -6.90 14.51 14.20
CA ILE A 799 -6.46 15.87 13.91
C ILE A 799 -6.74 16.65 15.19
N THR A 800 -5.68 17.01 15.92
CA THR A 800 -5.81 17.71 17.19
C THR A 800 -6.05 19.18 16.98
N GLY A 801 -7.30 19.57 16.76
CA GLY A 801 -7.77 20.92 17.00
C GLY A 801 -8.93 20.84 18.00
N GLN A 802 -8.79 21.39 19.19
CA GLN A 802 -9.90 21.66 20.09
C GLN A 802 -10.78 22.81 19.52
N ASN A 803 -11.21 22.65 18.29
CA ASN A 803 -12.22 23.57 17.77
C ASN A 803 -13.33 22.74 17.15
N THR A 804 -14.44 22.71 17.85
CA THR A 804 -15.80 22.60 17.33
C THR A 804 -16.09 23.73 16.33
N GLY A 805 -15.07 24.28 15.66
CA GLY A 805 -15.15 25.40 14.76
C GLY A 805 -15.37 24.91 13.31
N GLN A 806 -16.19 25.66 12.61
CA GLN A 806 -16.36 25.57 11.17
C GLN A 806 -15.00 25.62 10.47
N ARG A 807 -14.83 24.81 9.40
CA ARG A 807 -13.66 24.91 8.53
C ARG A 807 -13.49 26.32 8.00
N ALA A 808 -12.26 26.71 7.71
CA ALA A 808 -11.94 28.01 7.12
C ALA A 808 -12.48 28.16 5.69
N PHE A 809 -12.94 27.06 5.04
CA PHE A 809 -13.38 27.05 3.64
C PHE A 809 -14.49 26.00 3.41
N ALA A 810 -15.34 26.26 2.41
CA ALA A 810 -16.31 25.29 1.92
C ALA A 810 -15.66 24.39 0.86
N VAL A 811 -15.96 23.07 0.87
CA VAL A 811 -15.54 22.13 -0.15
C VAL A 811 -16.53 22.18 -1.30
N LYS A 812 -16.02 22.43 -2.51
CA LYS A 812 -16.84 22.63 -3.71
C LYS A 812 -16.49 21.60 -4.78
N PRO A 813 -17.47 21.13 -5.59
CA PRO A 813 -17.17 20.27 -6.72
C PRO A 813 -16.41 21.03 -7.80
N SER A 814 -15.45 20.37 -8.45
CA SER A 814 -14.69 20.95 -9.57
C SER A 814 -15.59 21.10 -10.78
N LYS A 815 -15.48 22.23 -11.47
CA LYS A 815 -16.31 22.53 -12.66
C LYS A 815 -16.22 21.44 -13.74
N HIS A 816 -15.03 20.93 -14.04
CA HIS A 816 -14.86 19.89 -15.07
C HIS A 816 -15.56 18.57 -14.69
N VAL A 817 -15.65 18.22 -13.38
CA VAL A 817 -16.42 17.06 -12.92
C VAL A 817 -17.91 17.31 -13.03
N VAL A 818 -18.37 18.51 -12.67
CA VAL A 818 -19.78 18.91 -12.86
C VAL A 818 -20.15 18.83 -14.33
N ASP A 819 -19.35 19.45 -15.22
CA ASP A 819 -19.58 19.42 -16.66
C ASP A 819 -19.54 17.98 -17.21
N TYR A 820 -18.59 17.15 -16.74
CA TYR A 820 -18.55 15.76 -17.16
C TYR A 820 -19.79 14.98 -16.75
N VAL A 821 -20.21 15.09 -15.49
CA VAL A 821 -21.39 14.38 -14.96
C VAL A 821 -22.66 14.81 -15.70
N LEU A 822 -22.88 16.11 -15.86
CA LEU A 822 -24.08 16.63 -16.53
C LEU A 822 -24.17 16.23 -18.01
N ASN A 823 -23.03 16.02 -18.68
CA ASN A 823 -22.99 15.67 -20.10
C ASN A 823 -22.97 14.15 -20.37
N ASN A 824 -22.50 13.33 -19.42
CA ASN A 824 -22.24 11.91 -19.66
C ASN A 824 -23.16 10.97 -18.88
N ILE A 825 -23.76 11.38 -17.76
CA ILE A 825 -24.76 10.56 -17.06
C ILE A 825 -26.04 10.51 -17.86
N LYS A 826 -26.43 9.29 -18.25
CA LYS A 826 -27.60 9.06 -19.13
C LYS A 826 -28.84 8.66 -18.37
N GLU A 827 -28.68 8.09 -17.16
CA GLU A 827 -29.84 7.68 -16.35
C GLU A 827 -30.55 8.90 -15.78
N PRO A 828 -31.82 9.17 -16.19
CA PRO A 828 -32.51 10.42 -15.82
C PRO A 828 -32.71 10.62 -14.33
N TYR A 829 -32.95 9.55 -13.58
CA TYR A 829 -33.12 9.62 -12.12
C TYR A 829 -31.81 10.08 -11.46
N VAL A 830 -30.68 9.47 -11.84
CA VAL A 830 -29.36 9.84 -11.29
C VAL A 830 -29.01 11.26 -11.69
N LEU A 831 -29.21 11.63 -12.95
CA LEU A 831 -28.93 12.99 -13.44
C LEU A 831 -29.73 14.04 -12.67
N GLU A 832 -31.01 13.79 -12.38
CA GLU A 832 -31.85 14.68 -11.56
C GLU A 832 -31.30 14.86 -10.16
N GLN A 833 -30.86 13.77 -9.50
CA GLN A 833 -30.27 13.86 -8.17
C GLN A 833 -28.96 14.68 -8.21
N MET A 834 -28.09 14.44 -9.20
CA MET A 834 -26.85 15.22 -9.36
C MET A 834 -27.13 16.70 -9.61
N GLN A 835 -28.13 17.03 -10.44
CA GLN A 835 -28.53 18.43 -10.68
C GLN A 835 -29.01 19.13 -9.41
N LYS A 836 -29.68 18.43 -8.47
CA LYS A 836 -30.07 18.99 -7.17
C LYS A 836 -28.82 19.33 -6.35
N ILE A 837 -27.89 18.41 -6.21
CA ILE A 837 -26.63 18.62 -5.48
C ILE A 837 -25.86 19.81 -6.06
N PHE A 838 -25.68 19.87 -7.37
CA PHE A 838 -24.88 20.93 -8.01
C PHE A 838 -25.58 22.31 -7.97
N LYS A 839 -26.91 22.37 -7.89
CA LYS A 839 -27.62 23.65 -7.68
C LYS A 839 -27.47 24.22 -6.26
N GLU A 840 -27.32 23.34 -5.29
CA GLU A 840 -27.13 23.70 -3.88
C GLU A 840 -25.67 23.99 -3.55
N SER A 841 -24.72 23.54 -4.40
CA SER A 841 -23.28 23.71 -4.23
C SER A 841 -22.77 24.88 -5.07
N ASP A 842 -21.93 25.73 -4.49
CA ASP A 842 -21.07 26.61 -5.27
C ASP A 842 -20.03 25.77 -6.06
N ILE A 843 -19.80 26.08 -7.33
CA ILE A 843 -18.87 25.36 -8.20
C ILE A 843 -17.51 26.07 -8.16
N GLU A 844 -16.42 25.31 -8.04
CA GLU A 844 -15.06 25.83 -8.10
C GLU A 844 -14.59 26.00 -9.55
N ASP A 845 -14.35 27.25 -9.97
CA ASP A 845 -13.79 27.54 -11.30
C ASP A 845 -12.29 27.20 -11.34
N GLU A 846 -11.88 26.43 -12.35
CA GLU A 846 -10.46 26.15 -12.59
C GLU A 846 -9.76 27.40 -13.14
N LYS A 847 -8.87 27.97 -12.34
CA LYS A 847 -7.79 28.79 -12.87
C LYS A 847 -6.72 27.82 -13.39
N SER A 848 -6.45 27.82 -14.70
CA SER A 848 -5.43 26.97 -15.30
C SER A 848 -4.05 27.22 -14.64
N ALA A 849 -3.26 26.14 -14.47
CA ALA A 849 -1.90 26.25 -13.93
C ALA A 849 -1.01 27.20 -14.78
N GLU A 850 -1.34 27.41 -16.04
CA GLU A 850 -0.66 28.36 -16.92
C GLU A 850 -0.90 29.85 -16.58
N THR A 851 -2.01 30.17 -15.88
CA THR A 851 -2.29 31.54 -15.41
C THR A 851 -1.69 31.84 -14.04
N MET A 852 -1.18 30.85 -13.33
CA MET A 852 -0.44 31.04 -12.08
C MET A 852 1.06 31.12 -12.37
N ALA A 853 1.48 32.23 -12.99
CA ALA A 853 2.90 32.51 -13.19
C ALA A 853 3.61 32.51 -11.83
N ILE A 854 4.56 31.62 -11.65
CA ILE A 854 5.48 31.62 -10.51
C ILE A 854 6.27 32.93 -10.64
N PRO A 855 6.15 33.88 -9.69
CA PRO A 855 6.94 35.09 -9.77
C PRO A 855 8.43 34.73 -9.69
N PRO A 856 9.29 35.37 -10.47
CA PRO A 856 10.73 35.19 -10.36
C PRO A 856 11.19 35.54 -8.96
N GLN A 857 12.03 34.71 -8.38
CA GLN A 857 12.57 34.84 -7.01
C GLN A 857 13.37 36.16 -6.93
N GLU A 858 12.80 37.18 -6.33
CA GLU A 858 13.55 38.28 -5.74
C GLU A 858 13.96 37.91 -4.32
N VAL A 859 15.26 37.68 -4.15
CA VAL A 859 15.89 37.46 -2.86
C VAL A 859 15.85 38.75 -2.07
N GLN A 860 14.84 38.95 -1.22
CA GLN A 860 14.89 40.01 -0.21
C GLN A 860 15.41 39.44 1.11
N SER A 861 16.62 39.89 1.47
CA SER A 861 17.23 39.74 2.77
C SER A 861 16.47 40.55 3.82
N GLY A 862 15.81 39.87 4.74
CA GLY A 862 15.13 40.46 5.89
C GLY A 862 15.42 39.72 7.17
N THR A 863 16.36 40.24 7.95
CA THR A 863 16.68 39.84 9.32
C THR A 863 15.54 40.15 10.28
N LYS A 864 15.16 39.20 11.17
CA LYS A 864 15.10 39.41 12.63
C LYS A 864 14.53 38.23 13.44
N ASN A 865 15.31 37.95 14.51
CA ASN A 865 14.97 37.48 15.85
C ASN A 865 14.48 36.06 16.09
N SER A 866 15.45 35.26 16.50
CA SER A 866 15.25 34.09 17.35
C SER A 866 14.97 34.51 18.80
N ALA A 867 13.85 34.10 19.37
CA ALA A 867 13.64 34.11 20.81
C ALA A 867 13.40 32.66 21.26
N SER A 868 14.25 32.21 22.15
CA SER A 868 14.18 30.96 22.87
C SER A 868 12.96 30.90 23.78
N ILE A 869 12.21 29.80 23.75
CA ILE A 869 11.19 29.49 24.76
C ILE A 869 11.56 28.20 25.46
N SER A 870 12.11 28.36 26.66
CA SER A 870 12.13 27.36 27.71
C SER A 870 10.87 27.50 28.53
N ALA A 871 10.26 26.34 28.85
CA ALA A 871 9.37 26.09 29.98
C ALA A 871 8.03 26.83 30.07
N ILE A 872 6.94 26.06 29.93
CA ILE A 872 5.87 26.06 30.92
C ILE A 872 5.33 24.64 31.01
N MET A 873 5.60 23.95 32.13
CA MET A 873 4.88 22.76 32.57
C MET A 873 3.65 23.19 33.33
N GLN A 874 2.48 22.67 33.01
CA GLN A 874 1.41 22.44 33.97
C GLN A 874 0.74 21.09 33.71
N HIS A 875 0.65 20.31 34.76
CA HIS A 875 0.02 19.00 34.86
C HIS A 875 -1.51 19.13 34.77
N THR A 876 -2.13 18.23 34.00
CA THR A 876 -3.48 17.74 34.27
C THR A 876 -3.51 16.26 34.01
N ASP A 877 -3.86 15.51 35.07
CA ASP A 877 -4.04 14.05 35.05
C ASP A 877 -5.18 13.64 34.12
N MET A 878 -4.88 12.75 33.14
CA MET A 878 -5.86 11.88 32.50
C MET A 878 -5.27 10.48 32.45
N GLN A 879 -6.11 9.46 32.75
CA GLN A 879 -5.76 8.05 32.75
C GLN A 879 -5.12 7.65 31.41
N GLU A 880 -3.92 7.14 31.49
CA GLU A 880 -3.13 6.69 30.34
C GLU A 880 -3.39 5.21 30.10
N ASP A 881 -3.74 4.82 28.87
CA ASP A 881 -3.76 3.42 28.45
C ASP A 881 -2.34 2.88 28.34
N ARG A 882 -2.03 1.92 29.21
CA ARG A 882 -0.72 1.27 29.29
C ARG A 882 -0.76 -0.18 28.83
N CYS A 883 0.31 -0.62 28.23
CA CYS A 883 0.47 -1.99 27.76
C CYS A 883 0.39 -2.97 28.94
N PRO A 884 -0.50 -3.98 28.88
CA PRO A 884 -0.64 -4.96 29.94
C PRO A 884 0.57 -5.88 30.08
N THR A 885 1.47 -5.91 29.08
CA THR A 885 2.64 -6.80 29.08
C THR A 885 3.89 -6.12 29.64
N CYS A 886 4.16 -4.85 29.30
CA CYS A 886 5.40 -4.18 29.67
C CYS A 886 5.19 -2.79 30.30
N ASN A 887 3.97 -2.40 30.53
CA ASN A 887 3.58 -1.11 31.10
C ASN A 887 4.01 0.14 30.31
N ALA A 888 4.51 -0.03 29.07
CA ALA A 888 4.78 1.05 28.14
C ALA A 888 3.47 1.59 27.55
N ARG A 889 3.50 2.81 27.02
CA ARG A 889 2.32 3.43 26.43
C ARG A 889 1.90 2.73 25.16
N LEU A 890 0.61 2.49 24.99
CA LEU A 890 0.01 1.94 23.77
C LEU A 890 -0.16 3.05 22.72
N ILE A 891 0.05 2.71 21.46
CA ILE A 891 -0.30 3.56 20.31
C ILE A 891 -1.37 2.85 19.48
N ILE A 892 -2.29 3.63 18.94
CA ILE A 892 -3.36 3.10 18.09
C ILE A 892 -2.88 3.10 16.64
N THR A 893 -2.85 1.93 16.01
CA THR A 893 -2.59 1.76 14.57
C THR A 893 -3.64 0.85 13.97
N GLU A 894 -4.28 1.26 12.90
CA GLU A 894 -5.35 0.49 12.21
C GLU A 894 -6.50 0.07 13.16
N GLY A 895 -6.87 0.94 14.10
CA GLY A 895 -7.92 0.66 15.09
C GLY A 895 -7.51 -0.26 16.23
N CYS A 896 -6.21 -0.54 16.39
CA CYS A 896 -5.67 -1.40 17.45
C CYS A 896 -4.69 -0.64 18.34
N ASN A 897 -4.76 -0.86 19.66
CA ASN A 897 -3.74 -0.40 20.59
C ASN A 897 -2.48 -1.27 20.44
N VAL A 898 -1.39 -0.69 19.98
CA VAL A 898 -0.11 -1.39 19.76
C VAL A 898 0.94 -0.84 20.70
N CYS A 899 1.62 -1.73 21.41
CA CYS A 899 2.80 -1.37 22.18
C CYS A 899 4.05 -1.46 21.31
N ILE A 900 4.74 -0.35 21.11
CA ILE A 900 5.98 -0.31 20.32
C ILE A 900 7.13 -0.98 21.07
N GLU A 901 7.10 -1.01 22.40
CA GLU A 901 8.20 -1.53 23.21
C GLU A 901 8.24 -3.06 23.24
N CYS A 902 7.10 -3.75 23.35
CA CYS A 902 7.05 -5.19 23.47
C CYS A 902 6.29 -5.90 22.34
N GLY A 903 5.76 -5.16 21.36
CA GLY A 903 4.98 -5.73 20.25
C GLY A 903 3.56 -6.15 20.63
N PHE A 904 3.07 -5.86 21.85
CA PHE A 904 1.69 -6.12 22.23
C PHE A 904 0.74 -5.38 21.30
N SER A 905 -0.26 -6.08 20.75
CA SER A 905 -1.33 -5.50 19.96
C SER A 905 -2.66 -5.95 20.54
N GLY A 906 -3.39 -4.99 21.13
CA GLY A 906 -4.76 -5.18 21.62
C GLY A 906 -5.68 -4.25 20.83
N CYS A 907 -6.61 -4.84 20.04
CA CYS A 907 -7.72 -4.08 19.51
C CYS A 907 -8.81 -4.15 20.59
N GLY A 908 -8.81 -3.15 21.45
CA GLY A 908 -9.76 -3.09 22.55
C GLY A 908 -11.13 -2.64 22.06
N SER A 909 -12.14 -3.36 22.49
CA SER A 909 -13.44 -2.84 22.79
C SER A 909 -13.27 -1.84 23.96
N GLY A 910 -13.17 -0.56 23.65
CA GLY A 910 -13.28 0.51 24.62
C GLY A 910 -14.09 1.62 24.02
#